data_fcd1c038cfe2234c956e8e1eb9191941
#
_entry.id   fcd1c038cfe2234c956e8e1eb9191941
#
_cell.length_a   1.000
_cell.length_b   1.000
_cell.length_c   1.000
_cell.angle_alpha   90.00
_cell.angle_beta   90.00
_cell.angle_gamma   90.00
#
_symmetry.space_group_name_H-M   'P 1'
#
loop_
_entity.id
_entity.type
_entity.pdbx_description
1 polymer ?
#
loop_
_entity_poly.entity_id
_entity_poly.type
_entity_poly.pdbx_seq_one_letter_code
_entity_poly.pdbx_strand_id
1 'polypeptide(L)'
;MPRRAAGLRFVLGALAAVFLAAVPPGAAAGRPRIGLALGGGAARGYAHIGVLRWFEEHRIPVDFVAGTSMGALVGGAYAMGYSPDEIVSLAESLDWDTALQPEVPYASLAFRRKQDRREYPFALTLGLRDRLRLPGGLSPVPSVGMLLSRISLPYGNLRTFDSLPVPFRCVAVDIESGEQVVLSDGPLWQALRASMAIPGVFTPVERAGRLLVDGGLLNNVPADVVRRMGADLVIAVDVSEELADRAALYSLLGLANQSVAVMMLNNTRRMLREADLVVAPVVRGIPGSDYARVREIAALGYAACEARARFLEGLALDEASWESYVRERQARKRTEVPVPASARLTGVSPDDASDGAASLMKGLSDGALDPVRLEVGLQRLQGRGRYGIVGYHVEDGEEGSALVVTAFSPRHGPPFLNTSLKVRSTRLTDVQMLLGGRLTSFDRFRRGDEVRVDLGVGRSSLFKAEWFVPLQRGGLFAAPRLSYAKSVQDVYFSGVRVSEQQSREAGVGVDLGWHPGPDSEVRLGLFAGHLLSSPAAGTYRLARDEGAVQSVRLRVACDGQDGLVPTRGSRLEILGDWYLRTPGAPEPYLSGELRYSFYRPAGAREVIFFTASGGTCFGKTAPASRQFTLGGPLRLGAYGVNELRGSEYLFGSAGYLKRIGRLPQFAGGKVFMGASIEYGTAFERLRDAEFAACFSAGLVMETLAGPVFFGGSWGEGSRRTAYFAVGHPFP
;
A
#
# COMPACT_ATOMS: atom_id res chain seq x y z
N MET A 1 -49.56 86.05 30.30
CA MET A 1 -48.30 85.42 30.60
C MET A 1 -47.95 84.40 29.51
N PRO A 2 -47.18 84.74 28.53
CA PRO A 2 -46.51 83.74 27.67
C PRO A 2 -45.02 84.10 27.42
N ARG A 3 -44.08 83.56 28.18
CA ARG A 3 -42.62 83.73 27.91
C ARG A 3 -41.75 82.53 28.32
N ARG A 4 -42.30 81.32 28.50
CA ARG A 4 -41.52 80.15 28.86
C ARG A 4 -41.44 79.03 27.78
N ALA A 5 -42.13 79.19 26.63
CA ALA A 5 -42.14 78.12 25.61
C ALA A 5 -41.08 78.26 24.46
N ALA A 6 -40.39 79.42 24.37
CA ALA A 6 -39.40 79.66 23.29
C ALA A 6 -38.02 79.12 23.59
N GLY A 7 -37.61 79.04 24.89
CA GLY A 7 -36.25 78.56 25.26
C GLY A 7 -36.05 77.01 25.14
N LEU A 8 -37.12 76.23 25.28
CA LEU A 8 -37.06 74.78 25.26
C LEU A 8 -36.96 74.19 23.84
N ARG A 9 -37.46 74.93 22.83
CA ARG A 9 -37.35 74.54 21.43
C ARG A 9 -35.96 74.79 20.82
N PHE A 10 -35.21 75.76 21.36
CA PHE A 10 -33.84 76.06 20.90
C PHE A 10 -32.85 75.11 21.51
N VAL A 11 -33.02 74.65 22.73
CA VAL A 11 -32.13 73.65 23.36
C VAL A 11 -32.37 72.25 22.78
N LEU A 12 -33.57 71.85 22.45
CA LEU A 12 -33.86 70.57 21.79
C LEU A 12 -33.37 70.54 20.33
N GLY A 13 -33.41 71.68 19.60
CA GLY A 13 -32.86 71.81 18.27
C GLY A 13 -31.29 71.75 18.23
N ALA A 14 -30.65 72.33 19.24
CA ALA A 14 -29.19 72.30 19.36
C ALA A 14 -28.70 70.91 19.82
N LEU A 15 -29.41 70.20 20.69
CA LEU A 15 -29.07 68.82 21.04
C LEU A 15 -29.34 67.83 19.91
N ALA A 16 -30.36 68.01 19.06
CA ALA A 16 -30.56 67.20 17.88
C ALA A 16 -29.49 67.45 16.79
N ALA A 17 -28.99 68.68 16.64
CA ALA A 17 -27.90 69.03 15.70
C ALA A 17 -26.53 68.51 16.18
N VAL A 18 -26.30 68.42 17.50
CA VAL A 18 -25.03 67.86 18.05
C VAL A 18 -25.05 66.32 18.00
N PHE A 19 -26.22 65.64 18.05
CA PHE A 19 -26.32 64.19 17.85
C PHE A 19 -26.24 63.78 16.37
N LEU A 20 -26.56 64.69 15.42
CA LEU A 20 -26.37 64.39 13.98
C LEU A 20 -24.94 64.68 13.47
N ALA A 21 -24.10 65.44 14.24
CA ALA A 21 -22.74 65.75 13.83
C ALA A 21 -21.69 64.83 14.47
N ALA A 22 -22.07 63.86 15.29
CA ALA A 22 -21.18 62.91 15.96
C ALA A 22 -21.32 61.44 15.45
N VAL A 23 -21.91 61.25 14.28
CA VAL A 23 -21.73 59.97 13.57
C VAL A 23 -20.39 60.12 12.81
N PRO A 24 -19.32 59.41 13.20
CA PRO A 24 -18.11 59.40 12.38
C PRO A 24 -18.52 58.89 11.00
N PRO A 25 -17.99 59.44 9.88
CA PRO A 25 -18.23 58.91 8.56
C PRO A 25 -17.92 57.43 8.66
N GLY A 26 -18.91 56.59 8.39
CA GLY A 26 -18.81 55.16 8.54
C GLY A 26 -17.52 54.72 7.85
N ALA A 27 -16.66 54.05 8.58
CA ALA A 27 -15.66 53.23 7.96
C ALA A 27 -16.35 52.52 6.79
N ALA A 28 -15.89 52.74 5.59
CA ALA A 28 -16.43 52.05 4.40
C ALA A 28 -16.63 50.60 4.79
N ALA A 29 -17.86 50.16 4.95
CA ALA A 29 -18.14 48.81 5.34
C ALA A 29 -17.58 47.94 4.21
N GLY A 30 -16.38 47.37 4.47
CA GLY A 30 -15.76 46.41 3.53
C GLY A 30 -16.79 45.32 3.24
N ARG A 31 -16.71 44.75 2.06
CA ARG A 31 -17.55 43.60 1.72
C ARG A 31 -17.52 42.53 2.83
N PRO A 32 -18.58 41.75 3.02
CA PRO A 32 -18.54 40.64 3.97
C PRO A 32 -17.46 39.63 3.57
N ARG A 33 -16.68 39.20 4.54
CA ARG A 33 -15.68 38.15 4.34
C ARG A 33 -16.37 36.80 4.28
N ILE A 34 -16.17 36.08 3.18
CA ILE A 34 -16.82 34.82 2.90
C ILE A 34 -15.92 33.67 3.31
N GLY A 35 -16.45 32.77 4.13
CA GLY A 35 -15.76 31.56 4.54
C GLY A 35 -16.47 30.30 4.05
N LEU A 36 -15.70 29.33 3.56
CA LEU A 36 -16.18 28.02 3.13
C LEU A 36 -15.89 26.95 4.16
N ALA A 37 -16.93 26.21 4.59
CA ALA A 37 -16.81 25.01 5.40
C ALA A 37 -17.08 23.78 4.52
N LEU A 38 -16.03 23.00 4.24
CA LEU A 38 -16.06 21.86 3.32
C LEU A 38 -16.13 20.54 4.08
N GLY A 39 -17.22 19.80 3.91
CA GLY A 39 -17.48 18.56 4.63
C GLY A 39 -16.67 17.37 4.16
N GLY A 40 -16.48 16.39 5.06
CA GLY A 40 -15.94 15.07 4.72
C GLY A 40 -16.99 14.21 4.00
N GLY A 41 -16.54 13.35 3.07
CA GLY A 41 -17.43 12.50 2.29
C GLY A 41 -16.72 11.50 1.38
N ALA A 42 -15.42 11.23 1.61
CA ALA A 42 -14.59 10.40 0.76
C ALA A 42 -14.67 10.84 -0.72
N ALA A 43 -14.88 9.95 -1.71
CA ALA A 43 -14.98 10.33 -3.12
C ALA A 43 -16.06 11.38 -3.41
N ARG A 44 -17.17 11.40 -2.63
CA ARG A 44 -18.24 12.42 -2.79
C ARG A 44 -17.75 13.85 -2.56
N GLY A 45 -16.66 14.03 -1.80
CA GLY A 45 -16.04 15.34 -1.60
C GLY A 45 -15.44 15.97 -2.87
N TYR A 46 -15.34 15.26 -3.97
CA TYR A 46 -15.04 15.89 -5.28
C TYR A 46 -16.10 16.91 -5.71
N ALA A 47 -17.31 16.87 -5.15
CA ALA A 47 -18.32 17.90 -5.37
C ALA A 47 -17.83 19.29 -4.93
N HIS A 48 -16.94 19.38 -3.94
CA HIS A 48 -16.34 20.67 -3.53
C HIS A 48 -15.59 21.35 -4.67
N ILE A 49 -14.99 20.58 -5.59
CA ILE A 49 -14.30 21.14 -6.75
C ILE A 49 -15.28 21.91 -7.66
N GLY A 50 -16.48 21.34 -7.86
CA GLY A 50 -17.51 21.99 -8.63
C GLY A 50 -18.06 23.27 -7.98
N VAL A 51 -18.18 23.27 -6.65
CA VAL A 51 -18.55 24.47 -5.89
C VAL A 51 -17.51 25.57 -6.06
N LEU A 52 -16.22 25.22 -5.90
CA LEU A 52 -15.10 26.18 -6.09
C LEU A 52 -15.04 26.71 -7.52
N ARG A 53 -15.29 25.86 -8.52
CA ARG A 53 -15.36 26.28 -9.93
C ARG A 53 -16.48 27.28 -10.15
N TRP A 54 -17.67 27.00 -9.67
CA TRP A 54 -18.82 27.89 -9.78
C TRP A 54 -18.53 29.26 -9.13
N PHE A 55 -17.86 29.26 -7.97
CA PHE A 55 -17.47 30.50 -7.28
C PHE A 55 -16.48 31.33 -8.09
N GLU A 56 -15.46 30.71 -8.68
CA GLU A 56 -14.50 31.44 -9.52
C GLU A 56 -15.15 32.00 -10.79
N GLU A 57 -16.01 31.23 -11.47
CA GLU A 57 -16.71 31.66 -12.68
C GLU A 57 -17.71 32.81 -12.41
N HIS A 58 -18.29 32.86 -11.20
CA HIS A 58 -19.24 33.91 -10.80
C HIS A 58 -18.60 35.00 -9.94
N ARG A 59 -17.26 35.07 -9.87
CA ARG A 59 -16.49 36.10 -9.15
C ARG A 59 -16.83 36.22 -7.67
N ILE A 60 -17.09 35.09 -7.01
CA ILE A 60 -17.34 35.04 -5.57
C ILE A 60 -16.03 34.79 -4.83
N PRO A 61 -15.57 35.76 -4.00
CA PRO A 61 -14.32 35.61 -3.28
C PRO A 61 -14.45 34.62 -2.13
N VAL A 62 -13.37 33.91 -1.83
CA VAL A 62 -13.25 33.01 -0.68
C VAL A 62 -12.14 33.50 0.22
N ASP A 63 -12.51 34.07 1.39
CA ASP A 63 -11.55 34.67 2.32
C ASP A 63 -10.99 33.65 3.34
N PHE A 64 -11.75 32.62 3.66
CA PHE A 64 -11.38 31.56 4.60
C PHE A 64 -11.87 30.21 4.14
N VAL A 65 -11.09 29.16 4.39
CA VAL A 65 -11.49 27.78 4.15
C VAL A 65 -11.23 26.93 5.39
N ALA A 66 -12.22 26.18 5.82
CA ALA A 66 -11.99 25.07 6.74
C ALA A 66 -12.57 23.79 6.17
N GLY A 67 -11.88 22.66 6.36
CA GLY A 67 -12.29 21.38 5.81
C GLY A 67 -12.08 20.21 6.75
N THR A 68 -12.83 19.14 6.50
CA THR A 68 -12.67 17.85 7.17
C THR A 68 -12.51 16.76 6.12
N SER A 69 -11.56 15.82 6.32
CA SER A 69 -11.35 14.66 5.44
C SER A 69 -11.14 15.09 3.97
N MET A 70 -11.96 14.63 3.03
CA MET A 70 -11.86 15.06 1.61
C MET A 70 -12.09 16.58 1.46
N GLY A 71 -12.93 17.17 2.30
CA GLY A 71 -13.10 18.64 2.32
C GLY A 71 -11.83 19.36 2.75
N ALA A 72 -11.04 18.78 3.65
CA ALA A 72 -9.72 19.32 4.00
C ALA A 72 -8.72 19.16 2.83
N LEU A 73 -8.78 18.06 2.09
CA LEU A 73 -7.89 17.81 0.95
C LEU A 73 -8.17 18.79 -0.20
N VAL A 74 -9.43 18.91 -0.63
CA VAL A 74 -9.84 19.83 -1.70
C VAL A 74 -9.66 21.28 -1.27
N GLY A 75 -10.12 21.62 -0.04
CA GLY A 75 -9.98 22.96 0.53
C GLY A 75 -8.52 23.37 0.76
N GLY A 76 -7.67 22.44 1.20
CA GLY A 76 -6.24 22.66 1.35
C GLY A 76 -5.53 22.89 0.02
N ALA A 77 -5.88 22.11 -1.02
CA ALA A 77 -5.36 22.33 -2.37
C ALA A 77 -5.78 23.73 -2.90
N TYR A 78 -7.04 24.10 -2.74
CA TYR A 78 -7.52 25.43 -3.10
C TYR A 78 -6.83 26.55 -2.31
N ALA A 79 -6.64 26.34 -1.00
CA ALA A 79 -5.94 27.28 -0.13
C ALA A 79 -4.47 27.47 -0.52
N MET A 80 -3.80 26.45 -1.05
CA MET A 80 -2.46 26.54 -1.64
C MET A 80 -2.41 27.29 -2.98
N GLY A 81 -3.57 27.68 -3.55
CA GLY A 81 -3.67 28.40 -4.81
C GLY A 81 -3.82 27.52 -6.06
N TYR A 82 -4.15 26.23 -5.90
CA TYR A 82 -4.56 25.40 -7.03
C TYR A 82 -5.93 25.88 -7.55
N SER A 83 -6.08 25.96 -8.85
CA SER A 83 -7.38 26.20 -9.48
C SER A 83 -8.25 24.93 -9.41
N PRO A 84 -9.58 25.04 -9.55
CA PRO A 84 -10.46 23.87 -9.64
C PRO A 84 -10.05 22.88 -10.74
N ASP A 85 -9.56 23.34 -11.88
CA ASP A 85 -9.09 22.48 -12.97
C ASP A 85 -7.77 21.76 -12.63
N GLU A 86 -6.85 22.45 -11.97
CA GLU A 86 -5.63 21.81 -11.45
C GLU A 86 -5.97 20.74 -10.41
N ILE A 87 -6.99 20.96 -9.55
CA ILE A 87 -7.44 19.97 -8.55
C ILE A 87 -8.09 18.75 -9.24
N VAL A 88 -8.92 18.95 -10.28
CA VAL A 88 -9.46 17.85 -11.09
C VAL A 88 -8.33 17.05 -11.71
N SER A 89 -7.39 17.72 -12.37
CA SER A 89 -6.24 17.07 -13.04
C SER A 89 -5.39 16.28 -12.04
N LEU A 90 -5.16 16.84 -10.85
CA LEU A 90 -4.47 16.15 -9.77
C LEU A 90 -5.26 14.90 -9.34
N ALA A 91 -6.56 15.00 -9.09
CA ALA A 91 -7.40 13.89 -8.65
C ALA A 91 -7.48 12.76 -9.70
N GLU A 92 -7.52 13.09 -11.00
CA GLU A 92 -7.51 12.13 -12.11
C GLU A 92 -6.15 11.46 -12.31
N SER A 93 -5.05 12.16 -11.99
CA SER A 93 -3.70 11.61 -12.08
C SER A 93 -3.40 10.56 -11.01
N LEU A 94 -4.24 10.47 -9.97
CA LEU A 94 -4.05 9.58 -8.84
C LEU A 94 -4.60 8.19 -9.14
N ASP A 95 -3.74 7.18 -9.08
CA ASP A 95 -4.19 5.80 -8.94
C ASP A 95 -4.59 5.55 -7.47
N TRP A 96 -5.84 5.91 -7.14
CA TRP A 96 -6.40 5.71 -5.81
C TRP A 96 -6.38 4.24 -5.38
N ASP A 97 -6.47 3.33 -6.31
CA ASP A 97 -6.37 1.89 -6.04
C ASP A 97 -5.00 1.52 -5.45
N THR A 98 -3.94 2.11 -5.99
CA THR A 98 -2.58 1.94 -5.47
C THR A 98 -2.31 2.86 -4.27
N ALA A 99 -2.82 4.09 -4.29
CA ALA A 99 -2.63 5.06 -3.21
C ALA A 99 -3.26 4.60 -1.89
N LEU A 100 -4.39 3.89 -1.93
CA LEU A 100 -5.07 3.35 -0.76
C LEU A 100 -4.63 1.93 -0.36
N GLN A 101 -3.66 1.33 -1.09
CA GLN A 101 -3.12 0.03 -0.69
C GLN A 101 -2.33 0.11 0.61
N PRO A 102 -2.55 -0.85 1.52
CA PRO A 102 -1.93 -0.85 2.85
C PRO A 102 -0.42 -1.11 2.82
N GLU A 103 0.11 -1.56 1.73
CA GLU A 103 1.45 -2.13 1.66
C GLU A 103 2.34 -1.41 0.67
N VAL A 104 3.65 -1.49 0.93
CA VAL A 104 4.66 -1.08 -0.04
C VAL A 104 4.47 -1.89 -1.33
N PRO A 105 4.45 -1.26 -2.50
CA PRO A 105 4.37 -1.98 -3.75
C PRO A 105 5.42 -3.10 -3.83
N TYR A 106 5.01 -4.29 -4.27
CA TYR A 106 5.92 -5.46 -4.33
C TYR A 106 7.21 -5.15 -5.10
N ALA A 107 7.12 -4.39 -6.18
CA ALA A 107 8.27 -3.96 -6.97
C ALA A 107 9.30 -3.14 -6.17
N SER A 108 8.87 -2.42 -5.12
CA SER A 108 9.73 -1.60 -4.26
C SER A 108 10.31 -2.35 -3.06
N LEU A 109 9.86 -3.60 -2.81
CA LEU A 109 10.39 -4.42 -1.72
C LEU A 109 11.83 -4.86 -2.01
N ALA A 110 12.67 -4.85 -0.98
CA ALA A 110 13.97 -5.49 -1.06
C ALA A 110 13.83 -7.00 -1.27
N PHE A 111 14.82 -7.63 -1.93
CA PHE A 111 14.78 -9.04 -2.30
C PHE A 111 14.35 -9.97 -1.16
N ARG A 112 14.88 -9.78 0.05
CA ARG A 112 14.52 -10.59 1.22
C ARG A 112 13.03 -10.44 1.60
N ARG A 113 12.44 -9.23 1.46
CA ARG A 113 11.01 -8.99 1.70
C ARG A 113 10.14 -9.59 0.60
N LYS A 114 10.60 -9.59 -0.66
CA LYS A 114 9.95 -10.32 -1.76
C LYS A 114 9.91 -11.83 -1.48
N GLN A 115 11.01 -12.39 -0.95
CA GLN A 115 11.04 -13.79 -0.51
C GLN A 115 10.02 -14.05 0.61
N ASP A 116 9.95 -13.17 1.63
CA ASP A 116 8.97 -13.32 2.71
C ASP A 116 7.55 -13.40 2.15
N ARG A 117 7.21 -12.52 1.21
CA ARG A 117 5.89 -12.50 0.56
C ARG A 117 5.61 -13.74 -0.29
N ARG A 118 6.61 -14.28 -0.98
CA ARG A 118 6.45 -15.48 -1.79
C ARG A 118 6.31 -16.75 -0.96
N GLU A 119 7.06 -16.84 0.11
CA GLU A 119 7.05 -18.00 0.99
C GLU A 119 5.89 -17.98 1.99
N TYR A 120 5.53 -16.78 2.49
CA TYR A 120 4.49 -16.52 3.47
C TYR A 120 3.53 -15.44 2.96
N PRO A 121 2.64 -15.77 2.00
CA PRO A 121 1.86 -14.80 1.24
C PRO A 121 0.66 -14.21 1.98
N PHE A 122 0.43 -14.57 3.24
CA PHE A 122 -0.66 -13.98 4.01
C PHE A 122 -0.43 -12.48 4.18
N ALA A 123 -1.46 -11.67 3.86
CA ALA A 123 -1.33 -10.21 3.79
C ALA A 123 -1.04 -9.56 5.15
N LEU A 124 -1.48 -10.17 6.27
CA LEU A 124 -1.30 -9.61 7.60
C LEU A 124 0.03 -10.08 8.21
N THR A 125 0.89 -9.10 8.51
CA THR A 125 2.08 -9.32 9.34
C THR A 125 1.72 -9.04 10.80
N LEU A 126 1.82 -10.06 11.64
CA LEU A 126 1.53 -9.96 13.07
C LEU A 126 2.79 -9.56 13.83
N GLY A 127 2.63 -8.93 14.98
CA GLY A 127 3.75 -8.62 15.87
C GLY A 127 3.75 -9.52 17.11
N LEU A 128 4.94 -9.81 17.66
CA LEU A 128 5.15 -10.65 18.83
C LEU A 128 6.04 -9.96 19.88
N ARG A 129 5.86 -8.66 20.12
CA ARG A 129 6.73 -7.94 21.05
C ARG A 129 6.53 -8.39 22.50
N ASP A 130 5.31 -8.34 23.02
CA ASP A 130 4.93 -8.77 24.37
C ASP A 130 3.81 -9.81 24.34
N ARG A 131 2.97 -9.71 23.32
CA ARG A 131 1.84 -10.58 22.99
C ARG A 131 1.60 -10.53 21.49
N LEU A 132 0.76 -11.42 20.98
CA LEU A 132 0.32 -11.35 19.59
C LEU A 132 -0.47 -10.05 19.37
N ARG A 133 0.01 -9.21 18.48
CA ARG A 133 -0.59 -7.91 18.15
C ARG A 133 -0.92 -7.84 16.66
N LEU A 134 -2.11 -7.39 16.37
CA LEU A 134 -2.48 -6.95 15.02
C LEU A 134 -1.87 -5.58 14.73
N PRO A 135 -1.60 -5.23 13.47
CA PRO A 135 -1.29 -3.86 13.09
C PRO A 135 -2.41 -2.92 13.55
N GLY A 136 -2.07 -1.72 14.01
CA GLY A 136 -3.02 -0.74 14.58
C GLY A 136 -3.98 -0.09 13.59
N GLY A 137 -4.06 -0.60 12.37
CA GLY A 137 -4.97 -0.22 11.29
C GLY A 137 -4.68 -1.11 10.08
N LEU A 138 -5.61 -1.23 9.15
CA LEU A 138 -5.40 -2.02 7.93
C LEU A 138 -4.25 -1.45 7.08
N SER A 139 -3.89 -0.16 7.28
CA SER A 139 -2.80 0.45 6.51
C SER A 139 -2.20 1.71 7.12
N PRO A 140 -0.87 1.82 7.20
CA PRO A 140 -0.19 3.10 7.31
C PRO A 140 -0.35 4.00 6.07
N VAL A 141 -0.85 3.50 4.96
CA VAL A 141 -1.01 4.14 3.63
C VAL A 141 0.12 5.14 3.34
N PRO A 142 1.34 4.68 3.15
CA PRO A 142 2.49 5.56 2.88
C PRO A 142 2.28 6.42 1.65
N SER A 143 1.60 5.87 0.66
CA SER A 143 1.37 6.53 -0.63
C SER A 143 0.54 7.81 -0.51
N VAL A 144 -0.48 7.85 0.37
CA VAL A 144 -1.27 9.07 0.59
C VAL A 144 -0.42 10.16 1.26
N GLY A 145 0.38 9.79 2.26
CA GLY A 145 1.26 10.77 2.92
C GLY A 145 2.31 11.35 1.97
N MET A 146 2.92 10.53 1.11
CA MET A 146 3.85 11.01 0.08
C MET A 146 3.17 11.93 -0.93
N LEU A 147 1.95 11.59 -1.38
CA LEU A 147 1.17 12.45 -2.24
C LEU A 147 0.91 13.82 -1.60
N LEU A 148 0.39 13.82 -0.36
CA LEU A 148 0.13 15.05 0.38
C LEU A 148 1.41 15.87 0.57
N SER A 149 2.55 15.20 0.82
CA SER A 149 3.86 15.83 0.89
C SER A 149 4.22 16.51 -0.43
N ARG A 150 4.05 15.82 -1.55
CA ARG A 150 4.38 16.34 -2.88
C ARG A 150 3.56 17.58 -3.23
N ILE A 151 2.24 17.56 -3.03
CA ILE A 151 1.38 18.71 -3.39
C ILE A 151 1.60 19.91 -2.46
N SER A 152 2.00 19.69 -1.21
CA SER A 152 2.25 20.75 -0.24
C SER A 152 3.74 21.14 -0.11
N LEU A 153 4.61 20.58 -0.94
CA LEU A 153 6.06 20.77 -0.84
C LEU A 153 6.53 22.24 -0.87
N PRO A 154 5.95 23.15 -1.70
CA PRO A 154 6.30 24.58 -1.67
C PRO A 154 5.93 25.28 -0.35
N TYR A 155 5.10 24.66 0.46
CA TYR A 155 4.58 25.18 1.72
C TYR A 155 5.11 24.43 2.96
N GLY A 156 6.19 23.66 2.82
CA GLY A 156 6.78 22.86 3.91
C GLY A 156 7.28 23.70 5.11
N ASN A 157 7.49 24.98 4.89
CA ASN A 157 8.09 25.94 5.83
C ASN A 157 7.07 26.97 6.37
N LEU A 158 5.81 26.58 6.53
CA LEU A 158 4.79 27.49 7.06
C LEU A 158 4.76 27.48 8.59
N ARG A 159 4.84 28.67 9.21
CA ARG A 159 4.56 28.84 10.64
C ARG A 159 3.08 28.79 10.98
N THR A 160 2.23 29.24 10.06
CA THR A 160 0.78 29.23 10.17
C THR A 160 0.13 29.09 8.81
N PHE A 161 -1.02 28.42 8.74
CA PHE A 161 -1.79 28.29 7.51
C PHE A 161 -2.52 29.56 7.10
N ASP A 162 -2.43 30.64 7.91
CA ASP A 162 -2.89 31.98 7.50
C ASP A 162 -1.99 32.62 6.43
N SER A 163 -0.77 32.09 6.28
CA SER A 163 0.18 32.53 5.23
C SER A 163 -0.07 31.88 3.86
N LEU A 164 -1.04 30.95 3.75
CA LEU A 164 -1.46 30.42 2.46
C LEU A 164 -2.17 31.48 1.60
N PRO A 165 -2.26 31.32 0.29
CA PRO A 165 -3.06 32.16 -0.59
C PRO A 165 -4.48 32.42 -0.09
N VAL A 166 -5.14 31.40 0.48
CA VAL A 166 -6.36 31.54 1.27
C VAL A 166 -6.11 30.93 2.66
N PRO A 167 -6.35 31.68 3.76
CA PRO A 167 -6.26 31.18 5.12
C PRO A 167 -7.03 29.90 5.33
N PHE A 168 -6.38 28.89 5.94
CA PHE A 168 -6.89 27.52 5.98
C PHE A 168 -6.87 26.91 7.39
N ARG A 169 -7.86 26.08 7.68
CA ARG A 169 -7.88 25.17 8.84
C ARG A 169 -8.38 23.80 8.39
N CYS A 170 -7.89 22.73 9.06
CA CYS A 170 -8.54 21.44 8.97
C CYS A 170 -8.78 20.85 10.35
N VAL A 171 -9.78 19.96 10.43
CA VAL A 171 -10.22 19.39 11.69
C VAL A 171 -9.79 17.95 11.80
N ALA A 172 -9.29 17.58 12.97
CA ALA A 172 -9.04 16.21 13.39
C ALA A 172 -9.67 15.98 14.78
N VAL A 173 -9.63 14.73 15.24
CA VAL A 173 -10.07 14.35 16.60
C VAL A 173 -8.90 13.67 17.29
N ASP A 174 -8.59 14.09 18.50
CA ASP A 174 -7.72 13.34 19.39
C ASP A 174 -8.50 12.15 19.97
N ILE A 175 -8.14 10.95 19.55
CA ILE A 175 -8.89 9.74 19.92
C ILE A 175 -8.67 9.33 21.38
N GLU A 176 -7.65 9.85 22.05
CA GLU A 176 -7.37 9.57 23.45
C GLU A 176 -8.21 10.44 24.38
N SER A 177 -8.38 11.73 24.07
CA SER A 177 -9.19 12.67 24.86
C SER A 177 -10.63 12.80 24.37
N GLY A 178 -10.90 12.43 23.12
CA GLY A 178 -12.19 12.66 22.48
C GLY A 178 -12.45 14.13 22.12
N GLU A 179 -11.41 14.96 22.03
CA GLU A 179 -11.51 16.38 21.73
C GLU A 179 -11.31 16.69 20.25
N GLN A 180 -12.04 17.70 19.76
CA GLN A 180 -11.79 18.29 18.45
C GLN A 180 -10.46 19.05 18.45
N VAL A 181 -9.63 18.81 17.43
CA VAL A 181 -8.37 19.52 17.20
C VAL A 181 -8.45 20.29 15.89
N VAL A 182 -8.35 21.62 15.97
CA VAL A 182 -8.25 22.49 14.80
C VAL A 182 -6.78 22.67 14.45
N LEU A 183 -6.38 22.20 13.28
CA LEU A 183 -5.01 22.24 12.79
C LEU A 183 -4.81 23.52 11.97
N SER A 184 -3.84 24.33 12.37
CA SER A 184 -3.56 25.69 11.85
C SER A 184 -2.11 25.97 11.51
N ASP A 185 -1.20 25.01 11.78
CA ASP A 185 0.25 25.21 11.72
C ASP A 185 0.99 23.90 11.38
N GLY A 186 2.32 23.97 11.36
CA GLY A 186 3.22 22.83 11.10
C GLY A 186 3.17 22.30 9.67
N PRO A 187 3.72 21.11 9.40
CA PRO A 187 3.72 20.54 8.05
C PRO A 187 2.30 20.30 7.54
N LEU A 188 1.93 20.97 6.45
CA LEU A 188 0.57 20.95 5.91
C LEU A 188 0.12 19.52 5.52
N TRP A 189 1.03 18.73 4.91
CA TRP A 189 0.75 17.33 4.58
C TRP A 189 0.32 16.51 5.81
N GLN A 190 0.92 16.78 6.98
CA GLN A 190 0.62 16.06 8.21
C GLN A 190 -0.76 16.44 8.75
N ALA A 191 -1.12 17.71 8.66
CA ALA A 191 -2.44 18.21 9.05
C ALA A 191 -3.55 17.61 8.16
N LEU A 192 -3.35 17.63 6.83
CA LEU A 192 -4.27 16.99 5.88
C LEU A 192 -4.39 15.49 6.13
N ARG A 193 -3.26 14.80 6.37
CA ARG A 193 -3.24 13.36 6.67
C ARG A 193 -3.98 13.02 7.98
N ALA A 194 -3.86 13.87 9.00
CA ALA A 194 -4.58 13.69 10.26
C ALA A 194 -6.09 13.85 10.07
N SER A 195 -6.50 14.88 9.32
CA SER A 195 -7.92 15.16 9.06
C SER A 195 -8.64 14.06 8.27
N MET A 196 -7.90 13.21 7.52
CA MET A 196 -8.46 12.10 6.74
C MET A 196 -8.12 10.72 7.30
N ALA A 197 -7.64 10.63 8.53
CA ALA A 197 -7.26 9.39 9.18
C ALA A 197 -8.48 8.62 9.72
N ILE A 198 -9.30 8.05 8.82
CA ILE A 198 -10.52 7.30 9.17
C ILE A 198 -10.15 6.09 10.05
N PRO A 199 -10.71 5.99 11.29
CA PRO A 199 -10.45 4.87 12.17
C PRO A 199 -10.80 3.52 11.52
N GLY A 200 -9.91 2.53 11.71
CA GLY A 200 -10.06 1.20 11.10
C GLY A 200 -9.58 1.11 9.65
N VAL A 201 -9.53 2.22 8.91
CA VAL A 201 -9.01 2.28 7.53
C VAL A 201 -7.55 2.74 7.55
N PHE A 202 -7.28 3.88 8.20
CA PHE A 202 -5.95 4.48 8.29
C PHE A 202 -5.39 4.43 9.70
N THR A 203 -4.06 4.38 9.81
CA THR A 203 -3.40 4.56 11.11
C THR A 203 -3.57 6.00 11.59
N PRO A 204 -3.84 6.21 12.89
CA PRO A 204 -3.83 7.53 13.48
C PRO A 204 -2.50 8.27 13.28
N VAL A 205 -2.56 9.59 13.26
CA VAL A 205 -1.39 10.45 13.13
C VAL A 205 -0.97 10.97 14.50
N GLU A 206 0.26 10.65 14.91
CA GLU A 206 0.83 11.20 16.13
C GLU A 206 1.39 12.60 15.85
N ARG A 207 0.88 13.62 16.59
CA ARG A 207 1.33 15.01 16.48
C ARG A 207 1.23 15.72 17.81
N ALA A 208 2.31 16.34 18.23
CA ALA A 208 2.39 17.10 19.50
C ALA A 208 1.88 16.29 20.72
N GLY A 209 2.20 15.00 20.78
CA GLY A 209 1.79 14.10 21.86
C GLY A 209 0.31 13.66 21.83
N ARG A 210 -0.43 14.01 20.78
CA ARG A 210 -1.84 13.61 20.54
C ARG A 210 -1.92 12.55 19.47
N LEU A 211 -2.92 11.68 19.56
CA LEU A 211 -3.20 10.63 18.57
C LEU A 211 -4.42 11.01 17.75
N LEU A 212 -4.17 11.58 16.56
CA LEU A 212 -5.19 12.23 15.73
C LEU A 212 -5.81 11.27 14.72
N VAL A 213 -7.15 11.33 14.61
CA VAL A 213 -7.97 10.63 13.62
C VAL A 213 -8.86 11.62 12.86
N ASP A 214 -9.59 11.11 11.86
CA ASP A 214 -10.50 11.91 11.00
C ASP A 214 -11.44 12.78 11.82
N GLY A 215 -11.52 14.07 11.43
CA GLY A 215 -12.34 15.07 12.09
C GLY A 215 -13.84 14.82 11.99
N GLY A 216 -14.27 14.03 11.02
CA GLY A 216 -15.69 13.72 10.78
C GLY A 216 -16.40 13.06 11.94
N LEU A 217 -15.67 12.44 12.87
CA LEU A 217 -16.27 11.89 14.09
C LEU A 217 -16.98 12.93 14.95
N LEU A 218 -16.45 14.16 15.04
CA LEU A 218 -17.00 15.22 15.88
C LEU A 218 -17.49 16.42 15.07
N ASN A 219 -16.80 16.78 14.00
CA ASN A 219 -17.11 17.97 13.20
C ASN A 219 -16.85 17.71 11.71
N ASN A 220 -17.84 17.11 11.06
CA ASN A 220 -17.73 16.75 9.65
C ASN A 220 -17.82 17.95 8.70
N VAL A 221 -18.57 19.02 9.08
CA VAL A 221 -18.67 20.26 8.31
C VAL A 221 -18.31 21.43 9.23
N PRO A 222 -17.05 21.93 9.19
CA PRO A 222 -16.50 22.81 10.22
C PRO A 222 -16.92 24.29 10.07
N ALA A 223 -18.25 24.57 10.05
CA ALA A 223 -18.80 25.90 9.93
C ALA A 223 -18.44 26.81 11.13
N ASP A 224 -18.44 26.25 12.34
CA ASP A 224 -18.00 26.92 13.56
C ASP A 224 -16.53 27.35 13.49
N VAL A 225 -15.67 26.56 12.86
CA VAL A 225 -14.24 26.85 12.68
C VAL A 225 -14.08 28.05 11.74
N VAL A 226 -14.79 28.04 10.61
CA VAL A 226 -14.78 29.15 9.64
C VAL A 226 -15.27 30.45 10.30
N ARG A 227 -16.33 30.37 11.11
CA ARG A 227 -16.84 31.52 11.85
C ARG A 227 -15.79 32.08 12.80
N ARG A 228 -15.07 31.22 13.53
CA ARG A 228 -13.95 31.64 14.43
C ARG A 228 -12.73 32.19 13.67
N MET A 229 -12.54 31.86 12.40
CA MET A 229 -11.50 32.48 11.56
C MET A 229 -11.83 33.94 11.22
N GLY A 230 -13.07 34.38 11.46
CA GLY A 230 -13.52 35.73 11.26
C GLY A 230 -14.35 35.93 9.98
N ALA A 231 -14.97 34.90 9.46
CA ALA A 231 -15.91 35.01 8.36
C ALA A 231 -17.19 35.73 8.81
N ASP A 232 -17.60 36.74 8.04
CA ASP A 232 -18.87 37.45 8.24
C ASP A 232 -20.03 36.62 7.68
N LEU A 233 -19.78 35.85 6.60
CA LEU A 233 -20.71 34.92 5.97
C LEU A 233 -20.09 33.55 5.86
N VAL A 234 -20.73 32.51 6.36
CA VAL A 234 -20.28 31.12 6.31
C VAL A 234 -21.16 30.31 5.36
N ILE A 235 -20.52 29.76 4.31
CA ILE A 235 -21.16 28.85 3.36
C ILE A 235 -20.66 27.43 3.65
N ALA A 236 -21.54 26.54 4.02
CA ALA A 236 -21.23 25.14 4.29
C ALA A 236 -21.57 24.27 3.09
N VAL A 237 -20.64 23.38 2.71
CA VAL A 237 -20.87 22.40 1.64
C VAL A 237 -20.95 21.02 2.27
N ASP A 238 -22.15 20.44 2.27
CA ASP A 238 -22.45 19.14 2.88
C ASP A 238 -22.53 18.03 1.83
N VAL A 239 -21.55 17.12 1.88
CA VAL A 239 -21.46 15.92 1.05
C VAL A 239 -21.55 14.64 1.90
N SER A 240 -22.15 14.74 3.07
CA SER A 240 -22.27 13.65 4.03
C SER A 240 -23.01 12.44 3.45
N GLU A 241 -22.67 11.27 3.98
CA GLU A 241 -23.33 10.01 3.61
C GLU A 241 -24.73 9.93 4.22
N GLU A 242 -25.65 9.43 3.43
CA GLU A 242 -26.95 9.00 3.97
C GLU A 242 -26.77 7.70 4.78
N LEU A 243 -27.69 7.47 5.71
CA LEU A 243 -27.69 6.22 6.48
C LEU A 243 -27.93 5.03 5.54
N ALA A 244 -27.23 3.92 5.81
CA ALA A 244 -27.33 2.72 5.01
C ALA A 244 -28.72 2.09 5.11
N ASP A 245 -29.14 1.39 4.07
CA ASP A 245 -30.40 0.67 4.00
C ASP A 245 -30.43 -0.48 5.02
N ARG A 246 -31.65 -0.86 5.43
CA ARG A 246 -31.90 -1.92 6.42
C ARG A 246 -31.17 -3.23 6.10
N ALA A 247 -31.00 -3.56 4.82
CA ALA A 247 -30.31 -4.79 4.40
C ALA A 247 -28.84 -4.84 4.84
N ALA A 248 -28.15 -3.70 4.87
CA ALA A 248 -26.76 -3.62 5.31
C ALA A 248 -26.57 -3.79 6.82
N LEU A 249 -27.64 -3.63 7.62
CA LEU A 249 -27.60 -3.66 9.09
C LEU A 249 -27.62 -5.07 9.69
N TYR A 250 -27.78 -6.10 8.88
CA TYR A 250 -27.78 -7.49 9.36
C TYR A 250 -26.39 -8.07 9.60
N SER A 251 -25.32 -7.30 9.36
CA SER A 251 -23.95 -7.69 9.69
C SER A 251 -23.42 -6.89 10.88
N LEU A 252 -22.58 -7.50 11.72
CA LEU A 252 -21.94 -6.83 12.84
C LEU A 252 -21.16 -5.58 12.39
N LEU A 253 -20.43 -5.70 11.27
CA LEU A 253 -19.68 -4.59 10.70
C LEU A 253 -20.59 -3.49 10.16
N GLY A 254 -21.70 -3.87 9.49
CA GLY A 254 -22.70 -2.92 9.01
C GLY A 254 -23.36 -2.14 10.16
N LEU A 255 -23.71 -2.82 11.25
CA LEU A 255 -24.27 -2.18 12.44
C LEU A 255 -23.28 -1.23 13.10
N ALA A 256 -22.01 -1.61 13.24
CA ALA A 256 -20.97 -0.76 13.80
C ALA A 256 -20.74 0.50 12.94
N ASN A 257 -20.63 0.35 11.61
CA ASN A 257 -20.49 1.47 10.68
C ASN A 257 -21.69 2.41 10.74
N GLN A 258 -22.92 1.87 10.80
CA GLN A 258 -24.13 2.66 10.91
C GLN A 258 -24.17 3.45 12.22
N SER A 259 -23.71 2.87 13.33
CA SER A 259 -23.68 3.56 14.62
C SER A 259 -22.77 4.79 14.57
N VAL A 260 -21.59 4.66 13.93
CA VAL A 260 -20.68 5.79 13.68
C VAL A 260 -21.34 6.82 12.74
N ALA A 261 -21.98 6.38 11.66
CA ALA A 261 -22.65 7.27 10.71
C ALA A 261 -23.77 8.08 11.37
N VAL A 262 -24.55 7.47 12.26
CA VAL A 262 -25.61 8.18 13.03
C VAL A 262 -25.01 9.26 13.94
N MET A 263 -23.90 8.97 14.63
CA MET A 263 -23.22 9.97 15.47
C MET A 263 -22.69 11.13 14.63
N MET A 264 -22.02 10.83 13.51
CA MET A 264 -21.50 11.83 12.57
C MET A 264 -22.64 12.71 12.01
N LEU A 265 -23.75 12.12 11.59
CA LEU A 265 -24.90 12.85 11.04
C LEU A 265 -25.51 13.83 12.06
N ASN A 266 -25.64 13.43 13.33
CA ASN A 266 -26.16 14.30 14.38
C ASN A 266 -25.21 15.47 14.65
N ASN A 267 -23.90 15.23 14.67
CA ASN A 267 -22.90 16.29 14.81
C ASN A 267 -22.94 17.24 13.59
N THR A 268 -23.00 16.69 12.37
CA THR A 268 -23.10 17.49 11.14
C THR A 268 -24.29 18.41 11.17
N ARG A 269 -25.49 17.91 11.51
CA ARG A 269 -26.72 18.74 11.62
C ARG A 269 -26.56 19.88 12.61
N ARG A 270 -25.84 19.70 13.70
CA ARG A 270 -25.55 20.76 14.66
C ARG A 270 -24.64 21.83 14.07
N MET A 271 -23.56 21.40 13.39
CA MET A 271 -22.57 22.31 12.78
C MET A 271 -23.17 23.11 11.61
N LEU A 272 -24.07 22.52 10.84
CA LEU A 272 -24.76 23.23 9.75
C LEU A 272 -25.62 24.39 10.21
N ARG A 273 -26.02 24.45 11.49
CA ARG A 273 -26.75 25.59 12.06
C ARG A 273 -25.88 26.85 12.23
N GLU A 274 -24.57 26.68 12.24
CA GLU A 274 -23.60 27.78 12.29
C GLU A 274 -23.32 28.41 10.92
N ALA A 275 -23.86 27.82 9.83
CA ALA A 275 -23.74 28.32 8.48
C ALA A 275 -24.92 29.23 8.11
N ASP A 276 -24.61 30.29 7.35
CA ASP A 276 -25.63 31.22 6.80
C ASP A 276 -26.29 30.63 5.54
N LEU A 277 -25.53 29.83 4.79
CA LEU A 277 -26.01 29.10 3.62
C LEU A 277 -25.44 27.67 3.62
N VAL A 278 -26.31 26.71 3.27
CA VAL A 278 -25.91 25.32 3.04
C VAL A 278 -26.09 24.99 1.55
N VAL A 279 -24.98 24.58 0.91
CA VAL A 279 -24.93 23.98 -0.42
C VAL A 279 -24.83 22.48 -0.23
N ALA A 280 -25.83 21.73 -0.68
CA ALA A 280 -25.89 20.28 -0.54
C ALA A 280 -25.96 19.60 -1.92
N PRO A 281 -24.83 19.20 -2.50
CA PRO A 281 -24.79 18.43 -3.74
C PRO A 281 -25.57 17.12 -3.64
N VAL A 282 -26.31 16.74 -4.69
CA VAL A 282 -27.06 15.48 -4.73
C VAL A 282 -26.12 14.34 -5.05
N VAL A 283 -25.39 13.85 -4.05
CA VAL A 283 -24.40 12.75 -4.17
C VAL A 283 -24.98 11.39 -3.79
N ARG A 284 -26.30 11.29 -3.70
CA ARG A 284 -26.99 10.04 -3.37
C ARG A 284 -26.68 8.94 -4.36
N GLY A 285 -26.44 7.73 -3.86
CA GLY A 285 -26.11 6.55 -4.69
C GLY A 285 -24.68 6.50 -5.20
N ILE A 286 -23.82 7.47 -4.81
CA ILE A 286 -22.39 7.44 -5.12
C ILE A 286 -21.66 6.81 -3.95
N PRO A 287 -21.01 5.63 -4.13
CA PRO A 287 -20.18 5.04 -3.09
C PRO A 287 -19.01 5.95 -2.72
N GLY A 288 -18.70 6.07 -1.43
CA GLY A 288 -17.52 6.83 -0.97
C GLY A 288 -16.18 6.28 -1.49
N SER A 289 -16.17 5.07 -2.02
CA SER A 289 -14.99 4.44 -2.64
C SER A 289 -14.84 4.69 -4.15
N ASP A 290 -15.78 5.41 -4.77
CA ASP A 290 -15.79 5.59 -6.24
C ASP A 290 -15.00 6.82 -6.67
N TYR A 291 -13.69 6.75 -6.50
CA TYR A 291 -12.75 7.83 -6.84
C TYR A 291 -12.54 8.04 -8.34
N ALA A 292 -13.05 7.17 -9.20
CA ALA A 292 -12.89 7.28 -10.65
C ALA A 292 -13.82 8.34 -11.28
N ARG A 293 -14.90 8.75 -10.59
CA ARG A 293 -15.94 9.64 -11.10
C ARG A 293 -15.72 11.12 -10.77
N VAL A 294 -14.46 11.58 -10.78
CA VAL A 294 -14.09 12.96 -10.37
C VAL A 294 -14.94 14.04 -11.06
N ARG A 295 -14.97 14.03 -12.39
CA ARG A 295 -15.70 15.08 -13.18
C ARG A 295 -17.20 15.03 -12.96
N GLU A 296 -17.76 13.84 -12.89
CA GLU A 296 -19.20 13.66 -12.66
C GLU A 296 -19.60 14.19 -11.29
N ILE A 297 -18.85 13.84 -10.25
CA ILE A 297 -19.15 14.29 -8.89
C ILE A 297 -18.91 15.80 -8.76
N ALA A 298 -17.88 16.35 -9.38
CA ALA A 298 -17.66 17.79 -9.44
C ALA A 298 -18.83 18.52 -10.11
N ALA A 299 -19.38 17.98 -11.20
CA ALA A 299 -20.56 18.57 -11.85
C ALA A 299 -21.79 18.65 -10.92
N LEU A 300 -21.97 17.70 -10.00
CA LEU A 300 -23.05 17.77 -8.99
C LEU A 300 -22.83 18.91 -7.98
N GLY A 301 -21.58 19.20 -7.63
CA GLY A 301 -21.24 20.36 -6.80
C GLY A 301 -21.56 21.68 -7.49
N TYR A 302 -21.21 21.78 -8.77
CA TYR A 302 -21.53 22.92 -9.61
C TYR A 302 -23.04 23.15 -9.69
N ALA A 303 -23.82 22.12 -10.00
CA ALA A 303 -25.27 22.18 -10.06
C ALA A 303 -25.93 22.58 -8.74
N ALA A 304 -25.34 22.19 -7.60
CA ALA A 304 -25.85 22.59 -6.29
C ALA A 304 -25.69 24.11 -6.02
N CYS A 305 -24.62 24.72 -6.52
CA CYS A 305 -24.45 26.18 -6.49
C CYS A 305 -25.44 26.86 -7.42
N GLU A 306 -25.62 26.35 -8.64
CA GLU A 306 -26.60 26.88 -9.60
C GLU A 306 -28.02 26.92 -9.01
N ALA A 307 -28.42 25.89 -8.27
CA ALA A 307 -29.69 25.85 -7.55
C ALA A 307 -29.79 26.92 -6.43
N ARG A 308 -28.71 27.56 -6.05
CA ARG A 308 -28.59 28.65 -5.07
C ARG A 308 -28.13 29.98 -5.69
N ALA A 309 -28.06 30.06 -7.01
CA ALA A 309 -27.52 31.20 -7.75
C ALA A 309 -28.08 32.53 -7.29
N ARG A 310 -29.40 32.61 -7.11
CA ARG A 310 -30.09 33.83 -6.64
C ARG A 310 -29.50 34.48 -5.36
N PHE A 311 -29.01 33.64 -4.43
CA PHE A 311 -28.36 34.14 -3.20
C PHE A 311 -26.89 34.41 -3.47
N LEU A 312 -26.20 33.46 -4.13
CA LEU A 312 -24.76 33.47 -4.31
C LEU A 312 -24.30 34.61 -5.23
N GLU A 313 -25.03 34.91 -6.31
CA GLU A 313 -24.70 36.00 -7.24
C GLU A 313 -24.72 37.38 -6.56
N GLY A 314 -25.52 37.55 -5.50
CA GLY A 314 -25.50 38.74 -4.67
C GLY A 314 -24.19 38.99 -3.92
N LEU A 315 -23.30 38.00 -3.90
CA LEU A 315 -21.97 38.07 -3.26
C LEU A 315 -20.85 38.31 -4.27
N ALA A 316 -21.18 38.35 -5.57
CA ALA A 316 -20.23 38.51 -6.64
C ALA A 316 -19.53 39.87 -6.59
N LEU A 317 -18.22 39.87 -6.83
CA LEU A 317 -17.44 41.10 -7.01
C LEU A 317 -17.64 41.66 -8.41
N ASP A 318 -17.52 42.98 -8.53
CA ASP A 318 -17.30 43.59 -9.85
C ASP A 318 -15.94 43.12 -10.44
N GLU A 319 -15.77 43.30 -11.72
CA GLU A 319 -14.62 42.78 -12.45
C GLU A 319 -13.27 43.31 -11.92
N ALA A 320 -13.18 44.60 -11.61
CA ALA A 320 -11.93 45.19 -11.11
C ALA A 320 -11.56 44.68 -9.71
N SER A 321 -12.56 44.55 -8.81
CA SER A 321 -12.41 44.01 -7.48
C SER A 321 -12.02 42.50 -7.53
N TRP A 322 -12.62 41.75 -8.45
CA TRP A 322 -12.27 40.34 -8.68
C TRP A 322 -10.83 40.18 -9.18
N GLU A 323 -10.42 40.97 -10.16
CA GLU A 323 -9.02 40.94 -10.63
C GLU A 323 -8.02 41.29 -9.52
N SER A 324 -8.35 42.25 -8.65
CA SER A 324 -7.50 42.57 -7.48
C SER A 324 -7.41 41.39 -6.53
N TYR A 325 -8.53 40.76 -6.20
CA TYR A 325 -8.58 39.55 -5.35
C TYR A 325 -7.74 38.42 -5.94
N VAL A 326 -7.87 38.12 -7.23
CA VAL A 326 -7.09 37.09 -7.91
C VAL A 326 -5.60 37.40 -7.91
N ARG A 327 -5.21 38.65 -8.20
CA ARG A 327 -3.82 39.10 -8.15
C ARG A 327 -3.21 38.93 -6.76
N GLU A 328 -3.92 39.32 -5.71
CA GLU A 328 -3.45 39.18 -4.31
C GLU A 328 -3.29 37.71 -3.92
N ARG A 329 -4.23 36.85 -4.32
CA ARG A 329 -4.15 35.40 -4.10
C ARG A 329 -2.98 34.78 -4.86
N GLN A 330 -2.77 35.16 -6.13
CA GLN A 330 -1.65 34.66 -6.94
C GLN A 330 -0.29 35.15 -6.43
N ALA A 331 -0.19 36.36 -5.92
CA ALA A 331 1.04 36.87 -5.32
C ALA A 331 1.51 36.09 -4.08
N ARG A 332 0.59 35.40 -3.40
CA ARG A 332 0.89 34.52 -2.26
C ARG A 332 1.17 33.07 -2.68
N LYS A 333 0.85 32.68 -3.93
CA LYS A 333 1.08 31.31 -4.42
C LYS A 333 2.59 31.04 -4.50
N ARG A 334 3.01 29.95 -3.86
CA ARG A 334 4.39 29.47 -3.93
C ARG A 334 4.49 28.34 -4.93
N THR A 335 5.49 28.39 -5.79
CA THR A 335 5.79 27.37 -6.80
C THR A 335 7.19 26.81 -6.65
N GLU A 336 8.08 27.53 -5.99
CA GLU A 336 9.46 27.14 -5.80
C GLU A 336 9.61 26.27 -4.56
N VAL A 337 10.39 25.21 -4.70
CA VAL A 337 10.77 24.32 -3.60
C VAL A 337 12.22 24.59 -3.26
N PRO A 338 12.55 24.94 -1.99
CA PRO A 338 13.95 25.13 -1.60
C PRO A 338 14.75 23.85 -1.85
N VAL A 339 15.98 24.01 -2.38
CA VAL A 339 16.90 22.89 -2.55
C VAL A 339 17.47 22.49 -1.18
N PRO A 340 17.22 21.26 -0.71
CA PRO A 340 17.70 20.86 0.61
C PRO A 340 19.21 20.63 0.60
N ALA A 341 19.90 21.29 1.52
CA ALA A 341 21.33 21.10 1.78
C ALA A 341 21.62 19.84 2.63
N SER A 342 20.60 19.37 3.37
CA SER A 342 20.71 18.19 4.24
C SER A 342 19.42 17.35 4.21
N ALA A 343 19.51 16.11 4.71
CA ALA A 343 18.35 15.26 4.88
C ALA A 343 18.32 14.70 6.31
N ARG A 344 17.12 14.62 6.87
CA ARG A 344 16.88 14.10 8.21
C ARG A 344 15.70 13.13 8.21
N LEU A 345 15.90 11.96 8.80
CA LEU A 345 14.84 10.97 9.02
C LEU A 345 14.41 11.03 10.50
N THR A 346 13.14 11.25 10.76
CA THR A 346 12.57 11.38 12.11
C THR A 346 11.61 10.22 12.43
N GLY A 347 11.36 9.98 13.73
CA GLY A 347 10.40 8.93 14.15
C GLY A 347 10.96 7.50 14.17
N VAL A 348 12.27 7.35 14.01
CA VAL A 348 13.01 6.07 14.09
C VAL A 348 14.19 6.19 15.04
N SER A 349 14.93 5.10 15.27
CA SER A 349 16.14 5.14 16.09
C SER A 349 17.19 6.10 15.49
N PRO A 350 18.08 6.71 16.31
CA PRO A 350 19.13 7.60 15.81
C PRO A 350 20.01 6.95 14.73
N ASP A 351 20.24 5.68 14.87
CA ASP A 351 21.04 4.88 13.95
C ASP A 351 20.36 4.67 12.60
N ASP A 352 19.06 4.31 12.61
CA ASP A 352 18.26 4.20 11.39
C ASP A 352 18.10 5.58 10.73
N ALA A 353 17.99 6.63 11.52
CA ALA A 353 17.92 8.01 11.05
C ALA A 353 19.19 8.42 10.26
N SER A 354 20.38 8.10 10.79
CA SER A 354 21.65 8.38 10.13
C SER A 354 21.83 7.63 8.82
N ASP A 355 21.53 6.32 8.81
CA ASP A 355 21.63 5.51 7.59
C ASP A 355 20.61 5.90 6.52
N GLY A 356 19.39 6.26 6.96
CA GLY A 356 18.34 6.76 6.09
C GLY A 356 18.71 8.10 5.45
N ALA A 357 19.18 9.05 6.25
CA ALA A 357 19.63 10.36 5.77
C ALA A 357 20.77 10.24 4.74
N ALA A 358 21.78 9.44 5.03
CA ALA A 358 22.89 9.19 4.10
C ALA A 358 22.43 8.55 2.77
N SER A 359 21.44 7.68 2.83
CA SER A 359 20.84 7.06 1.62
C SER A 359 20.07 8.08 0.79
N LEU A 360 19.34 9.00 1.44
CA LEU A 360 18.56 10.05 0.79
C LEU A 360 19.45 11.08 0.12
N MET A 361 20.50 11.53 0.80
CA MET A 361 21.45 12.53 0.27
C MET A 361 22.14 12.06 -1.02
N LYS A 362 22.42 10.76 -1.17
CA LYS A 362 22.94 10.21 -2.43
C LYS A 362 22.00 10.37 -3.61
N GLY A 363 20.68 10.42 -3.36
CA GLY A 363 19.66 10.63 -4.39
C GLY A 363 19.36 12.10 -4.71
N LEU A 364 19.89 13.04 -3.89
CA LEU A 364 19.65 14.48 -4.02
C LEU A 364 20.84 15.24 -4.66
N SER A 365 21.94 14.57 -5.01
CA SER A 365 23.22 15.17 -5.39
C SER A 365 23.22 15.98 -6.69
N ASP A 366 22.16 15.97 -7.49
CA ASP A 366 22.14 16.49 -8.87
C ASP A 366 21.33 17.80 -9.05
N GLY A 367 21.12 18.61 -7.99
CA GLY A 367 20.42 19.90 -8.10
C GLY A 367 19.00 19.91 -7.52
N ALA A 368 18.02 20.47 -8.24
CA ALA A 368 16.66 20.65 -7.74
C ALA A 368 16.01 19.33 -7.27
N LEU A 369 15.24 19.40 -6.18
CA LEU A 369 14.50 18.25 -5.64
C LEU A 369 13.48 17.74 -6.66
N ASP A 370 13.70 16.52 -7.18
CA ASP A 370 12.71 15.80 -7.98
C ASP A 370 11.84 14.93 -7.05
N PRO A 371 10.57 15.31 -6.81
CA PRO A 371 9.71 14.54 -5.91
C PRO A 371 9.47 13.11 -6.36
N VAL A 372 9.44 12.84 -7.66
CA VAL A 372 9.19 11.48 -8.19
C VAL A 372 10.37 10.56 -7.89
N ARG A 373 11.59 11.04 -8.14
CA ARG A 373 12.81 10.29 -7.79
C ARG A 373 12.94 10.09 -6.29
N LEU A 374 12.62 11.12 -5.50
CA LEU A 374 12.60 11.04 -4.05
C LEU A 374 11.64 9.95 -3.57
N GLU A 375 10.39 9.95 -4.05
CA GLU A 375 9.36 8.99 -3.64
C GLU A 375 9.76 7.54 -3.99
N VAL A 376 10.37 7.31 -5.15
CA VAL A 376 10.95 6.00 -5.51
C VAL A 376 12.04 5.59 -4.51
N GLY A 377 12.91 6.51 -4.12
CA GLY A 377 13.94 6.29 -3.10
C GLY A 377 13.34 5.95 -1.73
N LEU A 378 12.32 6.70 -1.30
CA LEU A 378 11.59 6.49 -0.05
C LEU A 378 10.86 5.13 -0.04
N GLN A 379 10.20 4.74 -1.12
CA GLN A 379 9.56 3.43 -1.26
C GLN A 379 10.57 2.28 -1.15
N ARG A 380 11.75 2.40 -1.79
CA ARG A 380 12.83 1.41 -1.67
C ARG A 380 13.39 1.33 -0.25
N LEU A 381 13.54 2.46 0.42
CA LEU A 381 13.99 2.53 1.80
C LEU A 381 12.99 1.81 2.74
N GLN A 382 11.70 2.07 2.58
CA GLN A 382 10.62 1.39 3.27
C GLN A 382 10.54 -0.10 2.91
N GLY A 383 10.83 -0.44 1.66
CA GLY A 383 10.89 -1.82 1.15
C GLY A 383 11.89 -2.73 1.86
N ARG A 384 12.81 -2.19 2.68
CA ARG A 384 13.68 -2.96 3.58
C ARG A 384 12.91 -3.60 4.74
N GLY A 385 11.69 -3.08 5.07
CA GLY A 385 10.80 -3.65 6.07
C GLY A 385 11.14 -3.35 7.52
N ARG A 386 12.04 -2.38 7.79
CA ARG A 386 12.44 -2.00 9.16
C ARG A 386 11.53 -0.93 9.75
N TYR A 387 11.11 0.05 8.94
CA TYR A 387 10.23 1.14 9.30
C TYR A 387 9.34 1.54 8.13
N GLY A 388 8.24 2.23 8.43
CA GLY A 388 7.37 2.85 7.44
C GLY A 388 7.68 4.33 7.29
N ILE A 389 7.44 4.88 6.09
CA ILE A 389 7.55 6.31 5.82
C ILE A 389 6.14 6.86 5.72
N VAL A 390 5.88 7.96 6.41
CA VAL A 390 4.54 8.60 6.43
C VAL A 390 4.45 9.75 5.44
N GLY A 391 5.51 10.55 5.33
CA GLY A 391 5.57 11.70 4.45
C GLY A 391 6.87 12.47 4.59
N TYR A 392 7.00 13.58 3.87
CA TYR A 392 8.20 14.42 3.87
C TYR A 392 7.83 15.91 3.65
N HIS A 393 8.73 16.80 4.02
CA HIS A 393 8.67 18.23 3.73
C HIS A 393 10.06 18.83 3.75
N VAL A 394 10.19 20.04 3.23
CA VAL A 394 11.41 20.84 3.35
C VAL A 394 11.19 21.92 4.41
N GLU A 395 12.10 22.03 5.36
CA GLU A 395 12.08 23.10 6.36
C GLU A 395 13.37 23.93 6.30
N ASP A 396 13.28 25.21 6.64
CA ASP A 396 14.46 26.06 6.75
C ASP A 396 15.12 25.87 8.13
N GLY A 397 16.43 25.71 8.11
CA GLY A 397 17.28 25.63 9.28
C GLY A 397 18.40 26.68 9.26
N GLU A 398 19.17 26.76 10.34
CA GLU A 398 20.30 27.71 10.46
C GLU A 398 21.42 27.46 9.43
N GLU A 399 21.58 26.20 8.99
CA GLU A 399 22.58 25.75 8.02
C GLU A 399 22.02 25.59 6.58
N GLY A 400 20.86 26.14 6.31
CA GLY A 400 20.13 25.97 5.03
C GLY A 400 18.91 25.07 5.14
N SER A 401 18.22 24.86 4.02
CA SER A 401 17.01 24.04 3.97
C SER A 401 17.32 22.55 4.16
N ALA A 402 16.50 21.85 4.95
CA ALA A 402 16.62 20.42 5.22
C ALA A 402 15.40 19.65 4.71
N LEU A 403 15.63 18.53 4.03
CA LEU A 403 14.58 17.55 3.73
C LEU A 403 14.30 16.73 5.00
N VAL A 404 13.13 16.89 5.56
CA VAL A 404 12.67 16.11 6.71
C VAL A 404 11.74 15.01 6.24
N VAL A 405 12.14 13.76 6.44
CA VAL A 405 11.33 12.59 6.16
C VAL A 405 10.80 12.04 7.48
N THR A 406 9.48 11.96 7.61
CA THR A 406 8.84 11.40 8.79
C THR A 406 8.62 9.91 8.58
N ALA A 407 9.23 9.11 9.44
CA ALA A 407 9.09 7.66 9.47
C ALA A 407 8.51 7.21 10.82
N PHE A 408 8.17 5.94 10.93
CA PHE A 408 7.74 5.32 12.19
C PHE A 408 8.24 3.89 12.28
N SER A 409 8.58 3.44 13.46
CA SER A 409 8.82 2.03 13.74
C SER A 409 7.50 1.36 14.07
N PRO A 410 7.16 0.23 13.41
CA PRO A 410 5.90 -0.47 13.68
C PRO A 410 5.77 -0.85 15.16
N ARG A 411 4.73 -0.35 15.85
CA ARG A 411 4.53 -0.57 17.30
C ARG A 411 4.21 -2.03 17.67
N HIS A 412 3.77 -2.83 16.70
CA HIS A 412 3.44 -4.25 16.89
C HIS A 412 4.67 -5.17 16.75
N GLY A 413 5.79 -4.72 16.23
CA GLY A 413 7.03 -5.50 16.06
C GLY A 413 8.28 -4.65 16.16
N PRO A 414 9.49 -5.17 15.89
CA PRO A 414 9.83 -6.59 15.83
C PRO A 414 9.73 -7.31 17.19
N PRO A 415 9.65 -8.66 17.23
CA PRO A 415 9.61 -9.61 16.11
C PRO A 415 8.30 -9.61 15.34
N PHE A 416 8.38 -9.87 14.01
CA PHE A 416 7.24 -9.99 13.11
C PHE A 416 6.96 -11.45 12.77
N LEU A 417 5.68 -11.83 12.74
CA LEU A 417 5.22 -13.15 12.32
C LEU A 417 4.46 -13.04 11.00
N ASN A 418 5.03 -13.59 9.94
CA ASN A 418 4.38 -13.81 8.67
C ASN A 418 3.85 -15.25 8.62
N THR A 419 2.65 -15.46 8.10
CA THR A 419 2.02 -16.77 8.05
C THR A 419 1.72 -17.21 6.62
N SER A 420 1.55 -18.49 6.40
CA SER A 420 1.11 -19.05 5.12
C SER A 420 0.20 -20.25 5.34
N LEU A 421 -0.83 -20.34 4.51
CA LEU A 421 -1.59 -21.56 4.29
C LEU A 421 -1.39 -21.93 2.83
N LYS A 422 -0.68 -23.03 2.57
CA LYS A 422 -0.50 -23.57 1.24
C LYS A 422 -1.37 -24.82 1.11
N VAL A 423 -2.30 -24.76 0.19
CA VAL A 423 -3.18 -25.89 -0.14
C VAL A 423 -3.00 -26.19 -1.61
N ARG A 424 -2.89 -27.46 -1.96
CA ARG A 424 -2.84 -27.93 -3.33
C ARG A 424 -3.61 -29.23 -3.45
N SER A 425 -4.45 -29.32 -4.45
CA SER A 425 -5.20 -30.52 -4.78
C SER A 425 -5.24 -30.71 -6.30
N THR A 426 -4.97 -31.92 -6.75
CA THR A 426 -5.16 -32.35 -8.15
C THR A 426 -6.29 -33.35 -8.29
N ARG A 427 -6.84 -33.84 -7.16
CA ARG A 427 -8.04 -34.68 -7.06
C ARG A 427 -8.72 -34.40 -5.73
N LEU A 428 -10.02 -34.51 -5.64
CA LEU A 428 -10.79 -34.28 -4.40
C LEU A 428 -10.30 -35.14 -3.22
N THR A 429 -9.66 -36.27 -3.51
CA THR A 429 -9.12 -37.20 -2.51
C THR A 429 -7.65 -36.97 -2.17
N ASP A 430 -6.95 -36.08 -2.88
CA ASP A 430 -5.53 -35.79 -2.65
C ASP A 430 -5.32 -34.31 -2.38
N VAL A 431 -5.56 -33.90 -1.14
CA VAL A 431 -5.37 -32.54 -0.67
C VAL A 431 -4.07 -32.48 0.15
N GLN A 432 -3.12 -31.69 -0.33
CA GLN A 432 -1.87 -31.43 0.39
C GLN A 432 -1.95 -30.07 1.06
N MET A 433 -1.77 -30.04 2.36
CA MET A 433 -1.79 -28.82 3.17
C MET A 433 -0.45 -28.60 3.88
N LEU A 434 -0.03 -27.35 3.94
CA LEU A 434 1.11 -26.89 4.74
C LEU A 434 0.72 -25.56 5.39
N LEU A 435 0.67 -25.56 6.71
CA LEU A 435 0.59 -24.35 7.52
C LEU A 435 2.01 -23.92 7.87
N GLY A 436 2.36 -22.67 7.60
CA GLY A 436 3.69 -22.13 7.82
C GLY A 436 3.68 -20.80 8.57
N GLY A 437 4.80 -20.53 9.24
CA GLY A 437 5.06 -19.25 9.89
C GLY A 437 6.54 -18.91 9.85
N ARG A 438 6.84 -17.62 9.60
CA ARG A 438 8.18 -17.03 9.68
C ARG A 438 8.21 -15.97 10.75
N LEU A 439 9.04 -16.15 11.75
CA LEU A 439 9.39 -15.12 12.71
C LEU A 439 10.63 -14.38 12.24
N THR A 440 10.53 -13.04 12.16
CA THR A 440 11.65 -12.16 11.74
C THR A 440 11.94 -11.16 12.84
N SER A 441 13.18 -11.10 13.31
CA SER A 441 13.66 -10.11 14.27
C SER A 441 14.86 -9.35 13.67
N PHE A 442 14.92 -8.05 13.92
CA PHE A 442 16.01 -7.16 13.48
C PHE A 442 16.86 -6.76 14.68
N ASP A 443 18.14 -6.47 14.42
CA ASP A 443 19.10 -5.91 15.40
C ASP A 443 19.19 -6.70 16.71
N ARG A 444 19.14 -8.04 16.61
CA ARG A 444 19.10 -8.90 17.79
C ARG A 444 20.47 -9.05 18.46
N PHE A 445 21.51 -9.21 17.68
CA PHE A 445 22.90 -9.43 18.15
C PHE A 445 23.83 -8.32 17.67
N ARG A 446 23.58 -7.80 16.47
CA ARG A 446 24.37 -6.72 15.86
C ARG A 446 23.44 -5.80 15.07
N ARG A 447 23.82 -4.53 14.97
CA ARG A 447 23.14 -3.58 14.11
C ARG A 447 23.11 -4.06 12.67
N GLY A 448 21.94 -4.00 12.05
CA GLY A 448 21.71 -4.42 10.66
C GLY A 448 21.48 -5.91 10.50
N ASP A 449 21.64 -6.74 11.54
CA ASP A 449 21.37 -8.15 11.44
C ASP A 449 19.87 -8.48 11.36
N GLU A 450 19.57 -9.69 10.92
CA GLU A 450 18.23 -10.21 10.82
C GLU A 450 18.22 -11.69 11.18
N VAL A 451 17.42 -12.06 12.17
CA VAL A 451 17.18 -13.46 12.54
C VAL A 451 15.82 -13.88 11.99
N ARG A 452 15.80 -14.98 11.25
CA ARG A 452 14.58 -15.64 10.75
C ARG A 452 14.44 -17.03 11.33
N VAL A 453 13.23 -17.36 11.76
CA VAL A 453 12.88 -18.72 12.17
C VAL A 453 11.61 -19.12 11.40
N ASP A 454 11.73 -20.16 10.58
CA ASP A 454 10.65 -20.71 9.77
C ASP A 454 10.15 -21.99 10.41
N LEU A 455 8.84 -22.12 10.51
CA LEU A 455 8.14 -23.32 10.94
C LEU A 455 7.09 -23.70 9.90
N GLY A 456 7.01 -24.97 9.55
CA GLY A 456 5.99 -25.50 8.66
C GLY A 456 5.51 -26.85 9.14
N VAL A 457 4.18 -27.04 9.17
CA VAL A 457 3.54 -28.27 9.63
C VAL A 457 2.48 -28.71 8.63
N GLY A 458 2.48 -29.97 8.27
CA GLY A 458 1.58 -30.57 7.31
C GLY A 458 2.07 -31.94 6.82
N ARG A 459 1.68 -32.32 5.60
CA ARG A 459 2.24 -33.53 4.93
C ARG A 459 3.77 -33.42 4.82
N SER A 460 4.29 -32.24 4.58
CA SER A 460 5.69 -31.88 4.75
C SER A 460 5.87 -31.03 6.02
N SER A 461 7.06 -31.05 6.62
CA SER A 461 7.37 -30.22 7.79
C SER A 461 8.72 -29.53 7.57
N LEU A 462 8.83 -28.31 8.08
CA LEU A 462 10.02 -27.49 7.94
C LEU A 462 10.34 -26.82 9.26
N PHE A 463 11.61 -26.84 9.62
CA PHE A 463 12.20 -25.92 10.57
C PHE A 463 13.47 -25.34 9.94
N LYS A 464 13.59 -24.02 9.93
CA LYS A 464 14.80 -23.34 9.47
C LYS A 464 15.06 -22.15 10.38
N ALA A 465 16.28 -22.02 10.87
CA ALA A 465 16.76 -20.82 11.53
C ALA A 465 17.91 -20.24 10.72
N GLU A 466 17.89 -18.96 10.43
CA GLU A 466 18.93 -18.24 9.67
C GLU A 466 19.28 -16.96 10.40
N TRP A 467 20.56 -16.70 10.58
CA TRP A 467 21.07 -15.45 11.09
C TRP A 467 21.81 -14.70 9.96
N PHE A 468 21.17 -13.68 9.40
CA PHE A 468 21.76 -12.82 8.37
C PHE A 468 22.59 -11.73 9.01
N VAL A 469 23.86 -11.65 8.65
CA VAL A 469 24.83 -10.69 9.20
C VAL A 469 25.44 -9.89 8.07
N PRO A 470 25.14 -8.58 7.93
CA PRO A 470 25.82 -7.73 6.97
C PRO A 470 27.30 -7.59 7.38
N LEU A 471 28.22 -7.76 6.43
CA LEU A 471 29.66 -7.77 6.73
C LEU A 471 30.27 -6.37 6.60
N GLN A 472 29.92 -5.60 5.58
CA GLN A 472 30.44 -4.25 5.32
C GLN A 472 29.54 -3.47 4.35
N ARG A 473 29.94 -2.21 4.01
CA ARG A 473 29.35 -1.45 2.91
C ARG A 473 29.56 -2.22 1.59
N GLY A 474 28.54 -2.31 0.74
CA GLY A 474 28.63 -3.02 -0.56
C GLY A 474 27.71 -4.23 -0.70
N GLY A 475 26.88 -4.52 0.29
CA GLY A 475 25.85 -5.56 0.18
C GLY A 475 26.35 -6.98 0.46
N LEU A 476 27.58 -7.16 0.95
CA LEU A 476 28.11 -8.46 1.37
C LEU A 476 27.52 -8.88 2.72
N PHE A 477 27.26 -10.17 2.88
CA PHE A 477 26.72 -10.73 4.12
C PHE A 477 27.18 -12.18 4.35
N ALA A 478 27.08 -12.62 5.59
CA ALA A 478 27.16 -14.03 5.99
C ALA A 478 25.80 -14.48 6.54
N ALA A 479 25.43 -15.75 6.32
CA ALA A 479 24.18 -16.30 6.80
C ALA A 479 24.35 -17.75 7.30
N PRO A 480 24.82 -17.96 8.54
CA PRO A 480 24.76 -19.27 9.17
C PRO A 480 23.30 -19.71 9.33
N ARG A 481 23.06 -21.01 9.12
CA ARG A 481 21.71 -21.59 9.16
C ARG A 481 21.70 -22.99 9.75
N LEU A 482 20.58 -23.29 10.40
CA LEU A 482 20.19 -24.62 10.83
C LEU A 482 18.90 -24.98 10.11
N SER A 483 18.77 -26.19 9.61
CA SER A 483 17.58 -26.64 8.92
C SER A 483 17.22 -28.08 9.23
N TYR A 484 15.90 -28.33 9.31
CA TYR A 484 15.29 -29.64 9.28
C TYR A 484 14.12 -29.58 8.29
N ALA A 485 14.08 -30.53 7.37
CA ALA A 485 12.99 -30.67 6.42
C ALA A 485 12.54 -32.13 6.35
N LYS A 486 11.22 -32.34 6.47
CA LYS A 486 10.57 -33.60 6.14
C LYS A 486 9.73 -33.35 4.90
N SER A 487 9.94 -34.12 3.83
CA SER A 487 9.14 -34.10 2.63
C SER A 487 8.56 -35.47 2.34
N VAL A 488 7.35 -35.50 1.77
CA VAL A 488 6.70 -36.71 1.29
C VAL A 488 6.39 -36.51 -0.18
N GLN A 489 6.92 -37.40 -1.02
CA GLN A 489 6.76 -37.39 -2.46
C GLN A 489 6.00 -38.62 -2.92
N ASP A 490 5.03 -38.43 -3.81
CA ASP A 490 4.34 -39.52 -4.47
C ASP A 490 5.25 -40.17 -5.51
N VAL A 491 5.19 -41.48 -5.62
CA VAL A 491 5.89 -42.29 -6.62
C VAL A 491 4.86 -42.88 -7.57
N TYR A 492 5.05 -42.64 -8.85
CA TYR A 492 4.18 -43.09 -9.90
C TYR A 492 4.84 -44.16 -10.76
N PHE A 493 4.06 -45.11 -11.23
CA PHE A 493 4.41 -46.09 -12.25
C PHE A 493 3.31 -46.13 -13.29
N SER A 494 3.65 -45.88 -14.55
CA SER A 494 2.68 -45.84 -15.68
C SER A 494 1.47 -44.91 -15.37
N GLY A 495 1.69 -43.77 -14.76
CA GLY A 495 0.65 -42.78 -14.42
C GLY A 495 -0.21 -43.11 -13.19
N VAL A 496 0.06 -44.24 -12.52
CA VAL A 496 -0.63 -44.66 -11.29
C VAL A 496 0.25 -44.43 -10.08
N ARG A 497 -0.28 -43.80 -9.04
CA ARG A 497 0.45 -43.64 -7.76
C ARG A 497 0.57 -45.02 -7.08
N VAL A 498 1.77 -45.51 -6.94
CA VAL A 498 2.07 -46.83 -6.36
C VAL A 498 2.68 -46.77 -4.97
N SER A 499 3.27 -45.68 -4.59
CA SER A 499 3.98 -45.54 -3.30
C SER A 499 4.15 -44.09 -2.88
N GLU A 500 4.58 -43.89 -1.63
CA GLU A 500 5.03 -42.63 -1.07
C GLU A 500 6.47 -42.79 -0.56
N GLN A 501 7.36 -41.86 -0.90
CA GLN A 501 8.70 -41.76 -0.38
C GLN A 501 8.79 -40.59 0.61
N GLN A 502 9.25 -40.86 1.83
CA GLN A 502 9.50 -39.84 2.85
C GLN A 502 11.00 -39.58 2.94
N SER A 503 11.38 -38.31 2.85
CA SER A 503 12.77 -37.88 3.08
C SER A 503 12.80 -36.93 4.29
N ARG A 504 13.79 -37.14 5.18
CA ARG A 504 14.09 -36.28 6.33
C ARG A 504 15.53 -35.83 6.20
N GLU A 505 15.77 -34.53 6.12
CA GLU A 505 17.13 -33.98 6.08
C GLU A 505 17.29 -32.96 7.22
N ALA A 506 18.35 -33.13 8.00
CA ALA A 506 18.73 -32.20 9.06
C ALA A 506 20.18 -31.79 8.85
N GLY A 507 20.51 -30.52 9.05
CA GLY A 507 21.88 -30.07 8.90
C GLY A 507 22.10 -28.60 9.19
N VAL A 508 23.37 -28.25 9.15
CA VAL A 508 23.88 -26.89 9.34
C VAL A 508 24.54 -26.40 8.07
N GLY A 509 24.53 -25.11 7.86
CA GLY A 509 25.19 -24.48 6.71
C GLY A 509 25.62 -23.06 7.02
N VAL A 510 26.49 -22.55 6.19
CA VAL A 510 26.88 -21.14 6.17
C VAL A 510 26.94 -20.66 4.73
N ASP A 511 26.24 -19.56 4.48
CA ASP A 511 26.26 -18.91 3.17
C ASP A 511 27.06 -17.60 3.28
N LEU A 512 27.92 -17.33 2.30
CA LEU A 512 28.44 -16.01 1.99
C LEU A 512 27.62 -15.47 0.83
N GLY A 513 27.16 -14.24 0.94
CA GLY A 513 26.29 -13.69 -0.07
C GLY A 513 26.55 -12.23 -0.38
N TRP A 514 25.97 -11.80 -1.45
CA TRP A 514 26.05 -10.44 -1.96
C TRP A 514 24.72 -10.01 -2.57
N HIS A 515 24.31 -8.77 -2.32
CA HIS A 515 23.19 -8.10 -2.97
C HIS A 515 23.71 -7.14 -4.05
N PRO A 516 23.77 -7.54 -5.34
CA PRO A 516 24.18 -6.67 -6.45
C PRO A 516 23.25 -5.45 -6.59
N GLY A 517 22.00 -5.61 -6.21
CA GLY A 517 20.96 -4.60 -6.24
C GLY A 517 19.82 -4.94 -5.30
N PRO A 518 18.81 -4.06 -5.21
CA PRO A 518 17.68 -4.26 -4.29
C PRO A 518 16.84 -5.50 -4.59
N ASP A 519 16.85 -5.95 -5.84
CA ASP A 519 16.03 -7.05 -6.36
C ASP A 519 16.80 -8.36 -6.56
N SER A 520 18.06 -8.41 -6.17
CA SER A 520 18.98 -9.50 -6.51
C SER A 520 19.76 -10.01 -5.31
N GLU A 521 20.06 -11.30 -5.32
CA GLU A 521 20.88 -11.96 -4.30
C GLU A 521 21.73 -13.05 -4.94
N VAL A 522 23.00 -13.10 -4.57
CA VAL A 522 23.94 -14.19 -4.91
C VAL A 522 24.39 -14.79 -3.59
N ARG A 523 24.35 -16.13 -3.47
CA ARG A 523 24.84 -16.88 -2.31
C ARG A 523 25.72 -18.03 -2.76
N LEU A 524 26.84 -18.19 -2.07
CA LEU A 524 27.68 -19.39 -2.11
C LEU A 524 27.73 -19.96 -0.69
N GLY A 525 27.31 -21.19 -0.52
CA GLY A 525 27.14 -21.79 0.79
C GLY A 525 27.73 -23.18 0.92
N LEU A 526 28.14 -23.52 2.12
CA LEU A 526 28.49 -24.86 2.53
C LEU A 526 27.34 -25.46 3.36
N PHE A 527 27.07 -26.74 3.15
CA PHE A 527 26.08 -27.48 3.92
C PHE A 527 26.61 -28.83 4.35
N ALA A 528 26.37 -29.17 5.62
CA ALA A 528 26.67 -30.50 6.16
C ALA A 528 25.44 -30.98 6.96
N GLY A 529 25.03 -32.22 6.72
CA GLY A 529 23.82 -32.75 7.34
C GLY A 529 23.71 -34.26 7.20
N HIS A 530 22.54 -34.76 7.56
CA HIS A 530 22.16 -36.15 7.46
C HIS A 530 20.82 -36.30 6.74
N LEU A 531 20.73 -37.19 5.79
CA LEU A 531 19.52 -37.56 5.04
C LEU A 531 19.10 -38.99 5.40
N LEU A 532 17.81 -39.13 5.66
CA LEU A 532 17.12 -40.41 5.71
C LEU A 532 15.96 -40.37 4.73
N SER A 533 16.02 -41.17 3.67
CA SER A 533 14.96 -41.33 2.69
C SER A 533 14.48 -42.78 2.69
N SER A 534 13.19 -42.98 2.92
CA SER A 534 12.60 -44.32 3.05
C SER A 534 11.18 -44.36 2.51
N PRO A 535 10.69 -45.52 2.05
CA PRO A 535 9.29 -45.71 1.73
C PRO A 535 8.40 -45.41 2.95
N ALA A 536 7.32 -44.65 2.72
CA ALA A 536 6.34 -44.32 3.77
C ALA A 536 5.09 -45.16 3.68
N ALA A 537 4.60 -45.40 2.45
CA ALA A 537 3.40 -46.18 2.16
C ALA A 537 3.44 -46.72 0.74
N GLY A 538 2.63 -47.75 0.46
CA GLY A 538 2.45 -48.32 -0.87
C GLY A 538 3.14 -49.67 -1.11
N THR A 539 2.91 -50.23 -2.31
CA THR A 539 3.37 -51.59 -2.70
C THR A 539 4.76 -51.58 -3.32
N TYR A 540 5.14 -50.48 -3.98
CA TYR A 540 6.45 -50.33 -4.62
C TYR A 540 7.42 -49.68 -3.64
N ARG A 541 8.58 -50.33 -3.39
CA ARG A 541 9.57 -49.83 -2.44
C ARG A 541 10.80 -49.30 -3.19
N LEU A 542 10.98 -47.99 -3.20
CA LEU A 542 12.26 -47.38 -3.55
C LEU A 542 13.32 -47.74 -2.49
N ALA A 543 14.59 -47.70 -2.88
CA ALA A 543 15.68 -47.92 -1.96
C ALA A 543 15.63 -46.97 -0.75
N ARG A 544 16.04 -47.48 0.41
CA ARG A 544 16.31 -46.66 1.58
C ARG A 544 17.70 -46.07 1.45
N ASP A 545 17.74 -44.74 1.45
CA ASP A 545 19.02 -44.01 1.42
C ASP A 545 19.21 -43.34 2.77
N GLU A 546 20.33 -43.61 3.46
CA GLU A 546 20.61 -43.03 4.75
C GLU A 546 22.09 -42.70 4.86
N GLY A 547 22.42 -41.49 5.34
CA GLY A 547 23.82 -41.10 5.61
C GLY A 547 24.07 -39.61 5.53
N ALA A 548 25.37 -39.28 5.54
CA ALA A 548 25.82 -37.90 5.55
C ALA A 548 25.60 -37.22 4.18
N VAL A 549 25.24 -35.95 4.24
CA VAL A 549 25.15 -35.03 3.12
C VAL A 549 26.18 -33.93 3.31
N GLN A 550 27.00 -33.69 2.29
CA GLN A 550 27.93 -32.55 2.23
C GLN A 550 27.82 -31.93 0.84
N SER A 551 27.53 -30.64 0.78
CA SER A 551 27.40 -29.93 -0.50
C SER A 551 27.91 -28.51 -0.46
N VAL A 552 28.40 -28.04 -1.62
CA VAL A 552 28.60 -26.62 -1.93
C VAL A 552 27.38 -26.16 -2.72
N ARG A 553 26.75 -25.06 -2.31
CA ARG A 553 25.52 -24.57 -2.91
C ARG A 553 25.70 -23.17 -3.47
N LEU A 554 25.34 -22.99 -4.73
CA LEU A 554 25.26 -21.70 -5.40
C LEU A 554 23.79 -21.33 -5.60
N ARG A 555 23.42 -20.10 -5.25
CA ARG A 555 22.12 -19.54 -5.61
C ARG A 555 22.32 -18.15 -6.17
N VAL A 556 21.78 -17.90 -7.37
CA VAL A 556 21.66 -16.57 -7.95
C VAL A 556 20.16 -16.32 -8.18
N ALA A 557 19.65 -15.23 -7.66
CA ALA A 557 18.24 -14.89 -7.82
C ALA A 557 18.06 -13.41 -8.09
N CYS A 558 17.17 -13.10 -9.02
CA CYS A 558 16.73 -11.74 -9.35
C CYS A 558 15.21 -11.75 -9.49
N ASP A 559 14.52 -10.84 -8.78
CA ASP A 559 13.07 -10.74 -8.78
C ASP A 559 12.63 -9.29 -9.12
N GLY A 560 12.44 -9.02 -10.41
CA GLY A 560 11.94 -7.75 -10.94
C GLY A 560 10.41 -7.75 -11.20
N GLN A 561 9.66 -8.72 -10.67
CA GLN A 561 8.21 -8.80 -10.83
C GLN A 561 7.50 -7.74 -9.98
N ASP A 562 6.24 -7.44 -10.32
CA ASP A 562 5.39 -6.43 -9.67
C ASP A 562 4.40 -7.00 -8.65
N GLY A 563 4.33 -8.33 -8.48
CA GLY A 563 3.40 -8.95 -7.54
C GLY A 563 3.55 -10.46 -7.41
N LEU A 564 2.74 -11.08 -6.55
CA LEU A 564 2.65 -12.54 -6.40
C LEU A 564 1.88 -13.18 -7.58
N VAL A 565 0.97 -12.44 -8.20
CA VAL A 565 0.37 -12.69 -9.51
C VAL A 565 0.89 -11.61 -10.44
N PRO A 566 2.04 -11.83 -11.10
CA PRO A 566 2.72 -10.76 -11.81
C PRO A 566 1.95 -10.30 -13.04
N THR A 567 1.98 -8.99 -13.30
CA THR A 567 1.47 -8.40 -14.54
C THR A 567 2.61 -7.85 -15.40
N ARG A 568 3.78 -7.62 -14.79
CA ARG A 568 4.99 -7.09 -15.44
C ARG A 568 6.25 -7.61 -14.74
N GLY A 569 7.32 -7.68 -15.50
CA GLY A 569 8.66 -7.95 -14.99
C GLY A 569 9.11 -9.39 -15.20
N SER A 570 10.30 -9.71 -14.73
CA SER A 570 10.88 -11.04 -14.85
C SER A 570 11.47 -11.50 -13.53
N ARG A 571 11.58 -12.81 -13.40
CA ARG A 571 12.30 -13.47 -12.32
C ARG A 571 13.25 -14.51 -12.90
N LEU A 572 14.47 -14.51 -12.40
CA LEU A 572 15.49 -15.51 -12.69
C LEU A 572 15.94 -16.14 -11.37
N GLU A 573 16.08 -17.46 -11.36
CA GLU A 573 16.69 -18.20 -10.28
C GLU A 573 17.60 -19.28 -10.87
N ILE A 574 18.88 -19.28 -10.44
CA ILE A 574 19.87 -20.31 -10.79
C ILE A 574 20.27 -20.97 -9.48
N LEU A 575 20.15 -22.28 -9.45
CA LEU A 575 20.54 -23.12 -8.32
C LEU A 575 21.62 -24.09 -8.78
N GLY A 576 22.65 -24.26 -7.97
CA GLY A 576 23.68 -25.25 -8.19
C GLY A 576 24.05 -25.93 -6.88
N ASP A 577 23.99 -27.24 -6.85
CA ASP A 577 24.43 -28.05 -5.71
C ASP A 577 25.52 -29.00 -6.15
N TRP A 578 26.74 -28.80 -5.68
CA TRP A 578 27.81 -29.76 -5.82
C TRP A 578 27.81 -30.69 -4.60
N TYR A 579 27.23 -31.87 -4.76
CA TYR A 579 27.20 -32.89 -3.73
C TYR A 579 28.56 -33.60 -3.66
N LEU A 580 29.33 -33.28 -2.64
CA LEU A 580 30.57 -33.95 -2.30
C LEU A 580 30.29 -35.35 -1.72
N ARG A 581 29.15 -35.45 -0.98
CA ARG A 581 28.62 -36.69 -0.41
C ARG A 581 27.11 -36.58 -0.27
N THR A 582 26.40 -37.61 -0.74
CA THR A 582 24.97 -37.78 -0.49
C THR A 582 24.59 -39.26 -0.56
N PRO A 583 23.68 -39.78 0.29
CA PRO A 583 23.24 -41.14 0.24
C PRO A 583 22.65 -41.49 -1.14
N GLY A 584 22.89 -42.72 -1.59
CA GLY A 584 22.41 -43.22 -2.89
C GLY A 584 23.24 -42.77 -4.10
N ALA A 585 24.22 -41.87 -3.93
CA ALA A 585 25.20 -41.53 -4.98
C ALA A 585 26.58 -42.14 -4.67
N PRO A 586 27.15 -42.94 -5.56
CA PRO A 586 28.47 -43.55 -5.31
C PRO A 586 29.63 -42.54 -5.46
N GLU A 587 29.44 -41.48 -6.24
CA GLU A 587 30.42 -40.48 -6.54
C GLU A 587 29.89 -39.06 -6.34
N PRO A 588 30.77 -38.07 -6.10
CA PRO A 588 30.36 -36.66 -6.14
C PRO A 588 29.78 -36.29 -7.50
N TYR A 589 28.74 -35.44 -7.48
CA TYR A 589 28.14 -34.93 -8.70
C TYR A 589 27.62 -33.50 -8.53
N LEU A 590 27.49 -32.79 -9.65
CA LEU A 590 26.91 -31.47 -9.72
C LEU A 590 25.44 -31.59 -10.16
N SER A 591 24.54 -30.86 -9.50
CA SER A 591 23.16 -30.64 -9.90
C SER A 591 22.97 -29.16 -10.16
N GLY A 592 22.44 -28.81 -11.32
CA GLY A 592 22.14 -27.42 -11.69
C GLY A 592 20.68 -27.27 -12.09
N GLU A 593 20.05 -26.16 -11.70
CA GLU A 593 18.68 -25.83 -12.10
C GLU A 593 18.59 -24.35 -12.46
N LEU A 594 17.88 -24.03 -13.56
CA LEU A 594 17.53 -22.70 -13.97
C LEU A 594 16.01 -22.57 -14.03
N ARG A 595 15.50 -21.48 -13.48
CA ARG A 595 14.08 -21.10 -13.55
C ARG A 595 13.96 -19.66 -14.00
N TYR A 596 13.14 -19.42 -15.02
CA TYR A 596 12.89 -18.09 -15.56
C TYR A 596 11.40 -17.88 -15.76
N SER A 597 10.90 -16.70 -15.43
CA SER A 597 9.55 -16.29 -15.77
C SER A 597 9.54 -14.83 -16.21
N PHE A 598 8.68 -14.51 -17.17
CA PHE A 598 8.55 -13.20 -17.76
C PHE A 598 7.07 -12.85 -17.98
N TYR A 599 6.69 -11.61 -17.61
CA TYR A 599 5.33 -11.09 -17.70
C TYR A 599 5.35 -9.75 -18.39
N ARG A 600 4.44 -9.54 -19.33
CA ARG A 600 4.30 -8.29 -20.08
C ARG A 600 2.83 -7.94 -20.27
N PRO A 601 2.40 -6.69 -19.96
CA PRO A 601 1.08 -6.20 -20.34
C PRO A 601 0.91 -6.22 -21.86
N ALA A 602 -0.21 -6.78 -22.33
CA ALA A 602 -0.62 -6.79 -23.73
C ALA A 602 -1.75 -5.77 -24.00
N GLY A 603 -2.30 -5.19 -22.93
CA GLY A 603 -3.34 -4.17 -22.92
C GLY A 603 -3.60 -3.69 -21.51
N ALA A 604 -4.65 -2.89 -21.30
CA ALA A 604 -4.99 -2.35 -19.98
C ALA A 604 -5.41 -3.42 -18.96
N ARG A 605 -5.88 -4.58 -19.44
CA ARG A 605 -6.38 -5.68 -18.63
C ARG A 605 -5.78 -7.03 -19.00
N GLU A 606 -4.92 -7.08 -19.98
CA GLU A 606 -4.33 -8.29 -20.56
C GLU A 606 -2.85 -8.38 -20.25
N VAL A 607 -2.40 -9.61 -19.95
CA VAL A 607 -1.01 -9.95 -19.67
C VAL A 607 -0.64 -11.21 -20.42
N ILE A 608 0.46 -11.21 -21.13
CA ILE A 608 1.10 -12.40 -21.66
C ILE A 608 2.25 -12.81 -20.76
N PHE A 609 2.44 -14.11 -20.59
CA PHE A 609 3.56 -14.62 -19.80
C PHE A 609 4.23 -15.82 -20.48
N PHE A 610 5.49 -15.98 -20.10
CA PHE A 610 6.32 -17.11 -20.46
C PHE A 610 7.09 -17.58 -19.24
N THR A 611 7.13 -18.90 -19.04
CA THR A 611 7.99 -19.51 -18.02
C THR A 611 8.84 -20.63 -18.66
N ALA A 612 10.09 -20.74 -18.23
CA ALA A 612 10.98 -21.82 -18.65
C ALA A 612 11.77 -22.28 -17.42
N SER A 613 11.96 -23.58 -17.33
CA SER A 613 12.88 -24.16 -16.35
C SER A 613 13.53 -25.42 -16.88
N GLY A 614 14.74 -25.69 -16.40
CA GLY A 614 15.48 -26.90 -16.74
C GLY A 614 16.45 -27.24 -15.64
N GLY A 615 16.69 -28.51 -15.44
CA GLY A 615 17.64 -29.00 -14.47
C GLY A 615 18.46 -30.15 -15.05
N THR A 616 19.72 -30.25 -14.61
CA THR A 616 20.71 -31.23 -15.10
C THR A 616 21.59 -31.71 -13.98
N CYS A 617 21.89 -33.00 -13.99
CA CYS A 617 22.97 -33.60 -13.20
C CYS A 617 24.22 -33.88 -14.04
N PHE A 618 24.33 -33.21 -15.19
CA PHE A 618 25.48 -33.27 -16.10
C PHE A 618 25.87 -34.72 -16.50
N GLY A 619 24.83 -35.51 -16.84
CA GLY A 619 25.00 -36.90 -17.29
C GLY A 619 25.25 -37.93 -16.17
N LYS A 620 25.17 -37.50 -14.89
CA LYS A 620 25.16 -38.41 -13.74
C LYS A 620 23.76 -38.73 -13.31
N THR A 621 23.49 -39.94 -12.85
CA THR A 621 22.19 -40.36 -12.32
C THR A 621 22.06 -39.89 -10.86
N ALA A 622 21.05 -39.08 -10.60
CA ALA A 622 20.74 -38.60 -9.25
C ALA A 622 20.03 -39.72 -8.43
N PRO A 623 20.32 -39.82 -7.12
CA PRO A 623 19.52 -40.66 -6.23
C PRO A 623 18.02 -40.25 -6.26
N ALA A 624 17.12 -41.19 -6.05
CA ALA A 624 15.67 -40.93 -6.11
C ALA A 624 15.23 -39.76 -5.23
N SER A 625 15.89 -39.52 -4.09
CA SER A 625 15.66 -38.40 -3.19
C SER A 625 16.10 -37.03 -3.73
N ARG A 626 16.88 -36.98 -4.82
CA ARG A 626 17.49 -35.80 -5.44
C ARG A 626 17.08 -35.57 -6.89
N GLN A 627 16.29 -36.47 -7.48
CA GLN A 627 15.78 -36.31 -8.84
C GLN A 627 14.89 -35.07 -8.98
N PHE A 628 14.96 -34.44 -10.12
CA PHE A 628 14.00 -33.41 -10.52
C PHE A 628 12.62 -34.04 -10.76
N THR A 629 11.58 -33.25 -10.52
CA THR A 629 10.20 -33.70 -10.69
C THR A 629 9.36 -32.68 -11.45
N LEU A 630 8.45 -33.16 -12.30
CA LEU A 630 7.41 -32.36 -12.97
C LEU A 630 6.04 -32.98 -12.73
N GLY A 631 5.00 -32.16 -12.90
CA GLY A 631 3.59 -32.51 -12.71
C GLY A 631 2.94 -31.69 -11.62
N GLY A 632 1.64 -31.48 -11.76
CA GLY A 632 0.81 -30.67 -10.88
C GLY A 632 0.47 -29.29 -11.45
N PRO A 633 -0.35 -28.50 -10.74
CA PRO A 633 -0.88 -27.24 -11.24
C PRO A 633 0.21 -26.31 -11.79
N LEU A 634 0.00 -25.79 -13.02
CA LEU A 634 0.88 -24.87 -13.73
C LEU A 634 2.31 -25.40 -14.03
N ARG A 635 2.49 -26.72 -13.88
CA ARG A 635 3.72 -27.45 -14.24
C ARG A 635 3.37 -28.82 -14.82
N LEU A 636 2.79 -28.87 -16.01
CA LEU A 636 2.12 -30.03 -16.62
C LEU A 636 0.88 -30.41 -15.79
N GLY A 637 -0.12 -29.52 -15.78
CA GLY A 637 -1.28 -29.59 -14.90
C GLY A 637 -2.16 -30.83 -15.07
N ALA A 638 -2.11 -31.54 -16.20
CA ALA A 638 -2.84 -32.81 -16.44
C ALA A 638 -2.16 -34.01 -15.79
N TYR A 639 -0.95 -33.86 -15.25
CA TYR A 639 -0.18 -34.89 -14.56
C TYR A 639 -0.30 -34.74 -13.05
N GLY A 640 -0.17 -35.84 -12.32
CA GLY A 640 -0.14 -35.81 -10.86
C GLY A 640 1.07 -35.05 -10.31
N VAL A 641 0.98 -34.59 -9.07
CA VAL A 641 2.09 -33.87 -8.44
C VAL A 641 3.34 -34.73 -8.38
N ASN A 642 4.45 -34.25 -8.98
CA ASN A 642 5.73 -34.97 -9.07
C ASN A 642 5.65 -36.32 -9.82
N GLU A 643 4.73 -36.46 -10.77
CA GLU A 643 4.53 -37.71 -11.49
C GLU A 643 5.72 -38.06 -12.41
N LEU A 644 6.28 -37.06 -13.12
CA LEU A 644 7.44 -37.26 -13.96
C LEU A 644 8.71 -37.00 -13.13
N ARG A 645 9.71 -37.87 -13.28
CA ARG A 645 10.96 -37.80 -12.51
C ARG A 645 12.15 -38.15 -13.37
N GLY A 646 13.29 -37.50 -13.09
CA GLY A 646 14.56 -37.78 -13.79
C GLY A 646 15.72 -37.01 -13.21
N SER A 647 16.92 -37.39 -13.62
CA SER A 647 18.17 -36.64 -13.33
C SER A 647 18.28 -35.38 -14.18
N GLU A 648 17.49 -35.30 -15.22
CA GLU A 648 17.38 -34.18 -16.16
C GLU A 648 15.89 -33.78 -16.32
N TYR A 649 15.60 -32.50 -16.54
CA TYR A 649 14.27 -32.06 -16.94
C TYR A 649 14.29 -30.79 -17.77
N LEU A 650 13.28 -30.63 -18.60
CA LEU A 650 12.98 -29.39 -19.33
C LEU A 650 11.47 -29.08 -19.19
N PHE A 651 11.15 -27.83 -19.02
CA PHE A 651 9.78 -27.36 -18.94
C PHE A 651 9.66 -25.96 -19.52
N GLY A 652 8.60 -25.70 -20.27
CA GLY A 652 8.22 -24.40 -20.77
C GLY A 652 6.72 -24.20 -20.72
N SER A 653 6.27 -22.99 -20.45
CA SER A 653 4.87 -22.62 -20.50
C SER A 653 4.72 -21.21 -21.09
N ALA A 654 3.71 -21.02 -21.93
CA ALA A 654 3.30 -19.74 -22.45
C ALA A 654 1.79 -19.56 -22.22
N GLY A 655 1.40 -18.37 -21.80
CA GLY A 655 0.00 -18.15 -21.44
C GLY A 655 -0.43 -16.69 -21.45
N TYR A 656 -1.71 -16.54 -21.18
CA TYR A 656 -2.43 -15.27 -21.21
C TYR A 656 -3.32 -15.15 -19.98
N LEU A 657 -3.32 -13.95 -19.35
CA LEU A 657 -4.21 -13.59 -18.26
C LEU A 657 -5.04 -12.37 -18.67
N LYS A 658 -6.33 -12.39 -18.39
CA LYS A 658 -7.24 -11.27 -18.56
C LYS A 658 -7.86 -10.91 -17.23
N ARG A 659 -7.64 -9.67 -16.78
CA ARG A 659 -8.29 -9.16 -15.57
C ARG A 659 -9.78 -8.98 -15.83
N ILE A 660 -10.60 -9.76 -15.11
CA ILE A 660 -12.06 -9.76 -15.24
C ILE A 660 -12.76 -9.01 -14.13
N GLY A 661 -12.07 -8.72 -13.03
CA GLY A 661 -12.65 -8.02 -11.90
C GLY A 661 -11.66 -7.79 -10.76
N ARG A 662 -12.23 -7.41 -9.62
CA ARG A 662 -11.54 -7.24 -8.34
C ARG A 662 -12.41 -7.78 -7.20
N LEU A 663 -11.78 -8.34 -6.20
CA LEU A 663 -12.41 -8.63 -4.91
C LEU A 663 -12.55 -7.32 -4.11
N PRO A 664 -13.52 -7.22 -3.17
CA PRO A 664 -13.54 -6.15 -2.19
C PRO A 664 -12.18 -6.04 -1.47
N GLN A 665 -11.73 -4.83 -1.13
CA GLN A 665 -10.39 -4.59 -0.55
C GLN A 665 -10.09 -5.43 0.70
N PHE A 666 -11.11 -5.71 1.52
CA PHE A 666 -10.98 -6.55 2.71
C PHE A 666 -10.88 -8.06 2.39
N ALA A 667 -11.13 -8.48 1.16
CA ALA A 667 -11.08 -9.88 0.73
C ALA A 667 -9.87 -10.18 -0.17
N GLY A 668 -9.30 -9.14 -0.82
CA GLY A 668 -8.15 -9.33 -1.70
C GLY A 668 -7.98 -8.25 -2.76
N GLY A 669 -7.51 -8.63 -3.93
CA GLY A 669 -7.15 -7.75 -5.03
C GLY A 669 -7.76 -8.16 -6.38
N LYS A 670 -6.92 -8.29 -7.38
CA LYS A 670 -7.32 -8.54 -8.78
C LYS A 670 -7.80 -9.97 -8.98
N VAL A 671 -8.76 -10.14 -9.89
CA VAL A 671 -9.25 -11.43 -10.37
C VAL A 671 -8.95 -11.55 -11.86
N PHE A 672 -8.29 -12.65 -12.23
CA PHE A 672 -7.93 -12.93 -13.61
C PHE A 672 -8.55 -14.24 -14.05
N MET A 673 -8.91 -14.31 -15.32
CA MET A 673 -9.11 -15.54 -16.07
C MET A 673 -7.86 -15.78 -16.90
N GLY A 674 -7.35 -17.01 -16.94
CA GLY A 674 -6.13 -17.33 -17.65
C GLY A 674 -6.16 -18.65 -18.35
N ALA A 675 -5.28 -18.78 -19.35
CA ALA A 675 -5.00 -20.03 -20.05
C ALA A 675 -3.52 -20.13 -20.39
N SER A 676 -2.98 -21.34 -20.44
CA SER A 676 -1.59 -21.62 -20.79
C SER A 676 -1.45 -22.93 -21.55
N ILE A 677 -0.42 -22.98 -22.39
CA ILE A 677 0.10 -24.21 -22.97
C ILE A 677 1.38 -24.54 -22.21
N GLU A 678 1.49 -25.77 -21.82
CA GLU A 678 2.60 -26.28 -21.01
C GLU A 678 3.26 -27.46 -21.75
N TYR A 679 4.58 -27.47 -21.79
CA TYR A 679 5.36 -28.49 -22.49
C TYR A 679 6.60 -28.86 -21.67
N GLY A 680 6.85 -30.15 -21.46
CA GLY A 680 8.00 -30.54 -20.65
C GLY A 680 8.20 -32.05 -20.57
N THR A 681 9.36 -32.41 -19.99
CA THR A 681 9.77 -33.80 -19.80
C THR A 681 10.74 -33.90 -18.62
N ALA A 682 10.80 -35.07 -17.99
CA ALA A 682 11.86 -35.44 -17.06
C ALA A 682 12.40 -36.82 -17.45
N PHE A 683 13.71 -36.95 -17.53
CA PHE A 683 14.38 -38.13 -18.11
C PHE A 683 15.72 -38.43 -17.44
N GLU A 684 16.22 -39.65 -17.62
CA GLU A 684 17.56 -40.04 -17.17
C GLU A 684 18.61 -39.82 -18.29
N ARG A 685 18.23 -40.06 -19.54
CA ARG A 685 19.09 -39.86 -20.72
C ARG A 685 18.27 -39.20 -21.81
N LEU A 686 18.86 -38.28 -22.57
CA LEU A 686 18.16 -37.51 -23.59
C LEU A 686 17.40 -38.37 -24.63
N ARG A 687 17.94 -39.54 -24.96
CA ARG A 687 17.30 -40.49 -25.87
C ARG A 687 15.97 -41.08 -25.33
N ASP A 688 15.79 -41.05 -24.02
CA ASP A 688 14.63 -41.59 -23.31
C ASP A 688 13.62 -40.49 -22.98
N ALA A 689 13.80 -39.25 -23.49
CA ALA A 689 12.98 -38.10 -23.21
C ALA A 689 11.64 -38.20 -23.96
N GLU A 690 10.56 -38.44 -23.23
CA GLU A 690 9.20 -38.34 -23.72
C GLU A 690 8.59 -37.00 -23.27
N PHE A 691 8.26 -36.15 -24.24
CA PHE A 691 7.68 -34.85 -23.96
C PHE A 691 6.19 -34.93 -23.74
N ALA A 692 5.70 -34.27 -22.72
CA ALA A 692 4.31 -34.16 -22.38
C ALA A 692 3.81 -32.74 -22.70
N ALA A 693 2.59 -32.66 -23.25
CA ALA A 693 1.91 -31.41 -23.52
C ALA A 693 0.61 -31.31 -22.73
N CYS A 694 0.32 -30.10 -22.20
CA CYS A 694 -0.92 -29.80 -21.52
C CYS A 694 -1.44 -28.43 -21.93
N PHE A 695 -2.77 -28.30 -21.91
CA PHE A 695 -3.47 -27.04 -21.93
C PHE A 695 -4.13 -26.83 -20.56
N SER A 696 -3.92 -25.68 -19.95
CA SER A 696 -4.52 -25.34 -18.65
C SER A 696 -5.34 -24.05 -18.77
N ALA A 697 -6.51 -24.02 -18.11
CA ALA A 697 -7.34 -22.83 -18.04
C ALA A 697 -8.02 -22.71 -16.67
N GLY A 698 -8.25 -21.47 -16.20
CA GLY A 698 -8.88 -21.27 -14.91
C GLY A 698 -8.90 -19.82 -14.44
N LEU A 699 -9.22 -19.66 -13.17
CA LEU A 699 -9.26 -18.39 -12.45
C LEU A 699 -8.04 -18.26 -11.54
N VAL A 700 -7.52 -17.04 -11.46
CA VAL A 700 -6.46 -16.63 -10.53
C VAL A 700 -6.97 -15.44 -9.74
N MET A 701 -6.95 -15.53 -8.43
CA MET A 701 -7.43 -14.47 -7.54
C MET A 701 -6.34 -14.08 -6.55
N GLU A 702 -6.10 -12.80 -6.40
CA GLU A 702 -5.31 -12.26 -5.30
C GLU A 702 -6.19 -12.19 -4.06
N THR A 703 -5.86 -12.94 -3.01
CA THR A 703 -6.60 -12.94 -1.74
C THR A 703 -5.71 -12.59 -0.56
N LEU A 704 -6.28 -12.34 0.61
CA LEU A 704 -5.52 -12.11 1.83
C LEU A 704 -4.67 -13.33 2.26
N ALA A 705 -5.06 -14.54 1.85
CA ALA A 705 -4.31 -15.77 2.09
C ALA A 705 -3.22 -16.02 1.02
N GLY A 706 -3.02 -15.07 0.11
CA GLY A 706 -2.16 -15.20 -1.05
C GLY A 706 -2.94 -15.58 -2.32
N PRO A 707 -2.25 -15.87 -3.43
CA PRO A 707 -2.89 -16.27 -4.67
C PRO A 707 -3.72 -17.55 -4.53
N VAL A 708 -4.90 -17.55 -5.14
CA VAL A 708 -5.79 -18.70 -5.24
C VAL A 708 -5.97 -19.03 -6.70
N PHE A 709 -5.76 -20.30 -7.03
CA PHE A 709 -5.94 -20.85 -8.37
C PHE A 709 -7.07 -21.88 -8.35
N PHE A 710 -7.93 -21.79 -9.32
CA PHE A 710 -8.98 -22.75 -9.56
C PHE A 710 -9.11 -23.00 -11.05
N GLY A 711 -8.89 -24.23 -11.51
CA GLY A 711 -8.90 -24.52 -12.93
C GLY A 711 -8.85 -25.98 -13.31
N GLY A 712 -8.70 -26.23 -14.59
CA GLY A 712 -8.54 -27.55 -15.17
C GLY A 712 -7.39 -27.59 -16.16
N SER A 713 -6.87 -28.79 -16.35
CA SER A 713 -5.86 -29.10 -17.37
C SER A 713 -6.24 -30.31 -18.18
N TRP A 714 -5.88 -30.25 -19.44
CA TRP A 714 -6.10 -31.29 -20.44
C TRP A 714 -4.75 -31.65 -21.06
N GLY A 715 -4.41 -32.92 -21.06
CA GLY A 715 -3.17 -33.46 -21.59
C GLY A 715 -3.38 -34.60 -22.58
N GLU A 716 -2.32 -35.16 -23.04
CA GLU A 716 -2.31 -36.29 -23.96
C GLU A 716 -2.98 -37.54 -23.35
N GLY A 717 -3.47 -38.45 -24.18
CA GLY A 717 -4.06 -39.71 -23.74
C GLY A 717 -5.33 -39.59 -22.89
N SER A 718 -6.17 -38.58 -23.14
CA SER A 718 -7.40 -38.29 -22.40
C SER A 718 -7.18 -37.88 -20.93
N ARG A 719 -5.96 -37.49 -20.53
CA ARG A 719 -5.67 -36.97 -19.17
C ARG A 719 -6.42 -35.67 -18.92
N ARG A 720 -7.17 -35.63 -17.81
CA ARG A 720 -7.93 -34.46 -17.39
C ARG A 720 -7.79 -34.30 -15.88
N THR A 721 -7.53 -33.09 -15.44
CA THR A 721 -7.37 -32.79 -14.01
C THR A 721 -8.03 -31.46 -13.68
N ALA A 722 -8.89 -31.46 -12.67
CA ALA A 722 -9.31 -30.24 -12.02
C ALA A 722 -8.38 -29.99 -10.82
N TYR A 723 -7.93 -28.76 -10.64
CA TYR A 723 -7.02 -28.42 -9.56
C TYR A 723 -7.44 -27.16 -8.82
N PHE A 724 -7.01 -27.13 -7.58
CA PHE A 724 -7.17 -26.01 -6.68
C PHE A 724 -5.86 -25.79 -5.94
N ALA A 725 -5.41 -24.53 -5.84
CA ALA A 725 -4.23 -24.18 -5.07
C ALA A 725 -4.42 -22.84 -4.36
N VAL A 726 -3.94 -22.74 -3.13
CA VAL A 726 -3.95 -21.53 -2.29
C VAL A 726 -2.57 -21.25 -1.78
N GLY A 727 -2.18 -19.98 -1.72
CA GLY A 727 -0.93 -19.52 -1.10
C GLY A 727 0.34 -19.88 -1.88
N HIS A 728 0.21 -20.30 -3.12
CA HIS A 728 1.35 -20.51 -4.00
C HIS A 728 1.53 -19.28 -4.89
N PRO A 729 2.75 -18.74 -5.01
CA PRO A 729 2.99 -17.69 -5.98
C PRO A 729 2.76 -18.21 -7.41
N PHE A 730 2.32 -17.33 -8.29
CA PHE A 730 2.22 -17.65 -9.71
C PHE A 730 3.63 -17.95 -10.26
N PRO A 731 3.78 -18.88 -11.20
CA PRO A 731 5.08 -19.32 -11.72
C PRO A 731 6.01 -18.20 -12.15
#